data_f0a9b81e7f9b124849c5d3d8911f67de
#
_entry.id   f0a9b81e7f9b124849c5d3d8911f67de
#
_cell.length_a   1.000
_cell.length_b   1.000
_cell.length_c   1.000
_cell.angle_alpha   90.00
_cell.angle_beta   90.00
_cell.angle_gamma   90.00
#
_symmetry.space_group_name_H-M   'P 1'
#
loop_
_entity.id
_entity.type
_entity.pdbx_description
1 polymer ?
#
loop_
_entity_poly.entity_id
_entity_poly.type
_entity_poly.pdbx_seq_one_letter_code
_entity_poly.pdbx_strand_id
1 'polypeptide(L)'
;MKKKNLFTLCALLFCGILASVAQTTLFDSPFTSAYENKSMPYRIPAIVETVDANGNPKLIVFADKRHGGGDVGQSTLNTWISNNGAVNGHINMVCKSITYDGTAWSAWPSTETTIKEGNKDFGYGDVAVVADRENPQNIVLFCAAGNTFFTKSSSSNRLLCYRFRSTDGGATWDGGTDVTSDIYGQFSYNGAFFSSGRICQSSQVKVGTHYRLYAALCVTGTNSVVLFSDDFGATWNLLCSAPAISGGDEAKCEELPNGSVLVSSKCKSKRYFRVFNYTEAPALNVARGEWSGQVTGCINGDGAGTNGELLIVPAKDSEGNECKVVLQSVPDGGSAAASRANVTIFYKKLDETETALKSADQYSEETKNAVWSSKKISSIESSYSSMILQSDGNIGFVYEEDYQSLGSGGYDIKYQSLDLSTITGGAYSILLPEEGGGEGGETPDTPDTPFEGKTFAFTALEGKIGTQTCGMATFSATVPTMVPAGVTAYYVRKADENIVTLTRISRNMAIPTNEGVILMAGSAGDYVMTEVEDGTSVAELTGNMLVGTCDKESTTLKSTDYVLALKGSGTLEGQFAFCLVGDMTVTQPANRAYLQMESGASQVRMMFDGNETSVDDVLATPQGSAEYYDLTGRRVKKPAKGVYVVKGQIIVEE
;
A
#
# COMPACT_ATOMS: atom_id res chain seq x y z
N MET A 1 -55.13 34.60 -42.06
CA MET A 1 -55.00 33.76 -40.84
C MET A 1 -53.58 33.21 -40.77
N LYS A 2 -52.74 33.78 -39.93
CA LYS A 2 -51.34 33.38 -39.76
C LYS A 2 -51.25 32.49 -38.53
N LYS A 3 -50.81 31.23 -38.69
CA LYS A 3 -50.48 30.31 -37.59
C LYS A 3 -49.14 30.72 -36.98
N LYS A 4 -49.15 31.04 -35.71
CA LYS A 4 -47.94 31.22 -34.89
C LYS A 4 -47.49 29.86 -34.37
N ASN A 5 -46.29 29.40 -34.73
CA ASN A 5 -45.65 28.27 -34.13
C ASN A 5 -45.02 28.70 -32.81
N LEU A 6 -45.45 28.10 -31.72
CA LEU A 6 -44.89 28.26 -30.39
C LEU A 6 -43.78 27.19 -30.21
N PHE A 7 -42.52 27.63 -30.27
CA PHE A 7 -41.38 26.80 -29.88
C PHE A 7 -41.31 26.78 -28.36
N THR A 8 -41.65 25.65 -27.77
CA THR A 8 -41.42 25.40 -26.35
C THR A 8 -39.98 24.97 -26.16
N LEU A 9 -39.16 25.84 -25.60
CA LEU A 9 -37.79 25.55 -25.21
C LEU A 9 -37.82 24.77 -23.87
N CYS A 10 -37.63 23.44 -23.91
CA CYS A 10 -37.37 22.63 -22.73
C CYS A 10 -35.96 22.90 -22.27
N ALA A 11 -35.78 23.78 -21.31
CA ALA A 11 -34.55 23.85 -20.52
C ALA A 11 -34.49 22.62 -19.62
N LEU A 12 -33.68 21.65 -20.01
CA LEU A 12 -33.24 20.57 -19.13
C LEU A 12 -32.33 21.20 -18.05
N LEU A 13 -32.92 21.47 -16.88
CA LEU A 13 -32.12 21.68 -15.66
C LEU A 13 -31.42 20.34 -15.36
N PHE A 14 -30.16 20.23 -15.72
CA PHE A 14 -29.26 19.29 -15.08
C PHE A 14 -29.05 19.76 -13.64
N CYS A 15 -29.92 19.31 -12.75
CA CYS A 15 -29.68 19.35 -11.32
C CYS A 15 -28.63 18.27 -11.06
N GLY A 16 -27.34 18.61 -11.20
CA GLY A 16 -26.26 17.80 -10.71
C GLY A 16 -26.48 17.62 -9.21
N ILE A 17 -26.93 16.45 -8.80
CA ILE A 17 -26.88 16.03 -7.41
C ILE A 17 -25.39 15.95 -7.11
N LEU A 18 -24.85 17.00 -6.51
CA LEU A 18 -23.59 16.93 -5.78
C LEU A 18 -23.82 15.89 -4.68
N ALA A 19 -23.47 14.64 -4.96
CA ALA A 19 -23.36 13.65 -3.92
C ALA A 19 -22.35 14.23 -2.92
N SER A 20 -22.84 14.72 -1.78
CA SER A 20 -21.94 15.06 -0.67
C SER A 20 -21.20 13.78 -0.32
N VAL A 21 -19.90 13.76 -0.49
CA VAL A 21 -19.05 12.64 -0.08
C VAL A 21 -19.33 12.44 1.42
N ALA A 22 -19.96 11.32 1.77
CA ALA A 22 -20.41 11.07 3.12
C ALA A 22 -19.21 10.97 4.06
N GLN A 23 -19.11 11.93 4.99
CA GLN A 23 -18.18 11.85 6.10
C GLN A 23 -18.56 10.66 6.98
N THR A 24 -17.60 9.82 7.33
CA THR A 24 -17.78 8.68 8.23
C THR A 24 -16.99 8.88 9.50
N THR A 25 -17.64 8.78 10.66
CA THR A 25 -16.94 8.69 11.95
C THR A 25 -16.38 7.29 12.12
N LEU A 26 -15.06 7.16 12.09
CA LEU A 26 -14.39 5.86 12.27
C LEU A 26 -14.22 5.52 13.75
N PHE A 27 -13.69 6.45 14.51
CA PHE A 27 -13.49 6.29 15.93
C PHE A 27 -14.21 7.44 16.63
N ASP A 28 -15.26 7.06 17.33
CA ASP A 28 -16.11 7.98 18.11
C ASP A 28 -15.54 8.05 19.53
N SER A 29 -15.10 9.24 19.93
CA SER A 29 -14.63 9.48 21.28
C SER A 29 -15.81 9.55 22.22
N PRO A 30 -16.09 8.51 23.02
CA PRO A 30 -17.34 8.44 23.77
C PRO A 30 -17.41 9.54 24.81
N PHE A 31 -18.44 10.37 24.71
CA PHE A 31 -18.83 11.27 25.77
C PHE A 31 -19.42 10.44 26.92
N THR A 32 -18.73 10.37 28.04
CA THR A 32 -19.31 9.81 29.25
C THR A 32 -19.41 10.91 30.31
N SER A 33 -20.58 11.06 30.93
CA SER A 33 -20.78 11.95 32.07
C SER A 33 -19.82 11.65 33.24
N ALA A 34 -19.27 10.42 33.25
CA ALA A 34 -18.25 9.99 34.20
C ALA A 34 -16.92 10.73 34.07
N TYR A 35 -16.63 11.34 32.93
CA TYR A 35 -15.39 12.09 32.68
C TYR A 35 -15.56 13.63 32.77
N GLU A 36 -16.61 14.11 33.37
CA GLU A 36 -16.88 15.56 33.51
C GLU A 36 -16.69 16.34 32.19
N ASN A 37 -17.32 15.85 31.12
CA ASN A 37 -17.21 16.39 29.77
C ASN A 37 -15.86 16.11 29.06
N LYS A 38 -15.08 15.10 29.48
CA LYS A 38 -13.91 14.63 28.74
C LYS A 38 -14.10 13.19 28.32
N SER A 39 -14.00 12.95 27.04
CA SER A 39 -13.98 11.62 26.46
C SER A 39 -12.59 10.98 26.59
N MET A 40 -12.48 9.66 26.37
CA MET A 40 -11.22 9.03 26.04
C MET A 40 -10.96 9.31 24.55
N PRO A 41 -10.05 10.21 24.21
CA PRO A 41 -9.91 10.63 22.82
C PRO A 41 -9.22 9.57 22.00
N TYR A 42 -9.74 9.34 20.81
CA TYR A 42 -8.95 8.79 19.73
C TYR A 42 -8.16 9.95 19.10
N ARG A 43 -6.85 9.73 18.91
CA ARG A 43 -5.96 10.75 18.39
C ARG A 43 -5.06 10.21 17.30
N ILE A 44 -4.43 11.13 16.55
CA ILE A 44 -3.28 10.88 15.67
C ILE A 44 -3.59 9.83 14.59
N PRO A 45 -4.49 10.13 13.64
CA PRO A 45 -4.84 9.19 12.59
C PRO A 45 -3.69 8.97 11.59
N ALA A 46 -3.52 7.72 11.17
CA ALA A 46 -2.71 7.35 10.02
C ALA A 46 -3.52 6.45 9.10
N ILE A 47 -3.27 6.51 7.80
CA ILE A 47 -3.95 5.68 6.80
C ILE A 47 -2.94 5.06 5.86
N VAL A 48 -3.19 3.79 5.50
CA VAL A 48 -2.42 3.06 4.49
C VAL A 48 -3.35 2.21 3.63
N GLU A 49 -3.03 2.08 2.35
CA GLU A 49 -3.62 1.07 1.49
C GLU A 49 -2.66 -0.11 1.36
N THR A 50 -3.20 -1.31 1.46
CA THR A 50 -2.56 -2.61 1.36
C THR A 50 -3.46 -3.53 0.54
N VAL A 51 -3.24 -4.83 0.59
CA VAL A 51 -4.17 -5.84 0.04
C VAL A 51 -4.52 -6.88 1.09
N ASP A 52 -5.73 -7.44 0.98
CA ASP A 52 -6.15 -8.59 1.79
C ASP A 52 -5.49 -9.90 1.32
N ALA A 53 -5.82 -11.03 1.94
CA ALA A 53 -5.31 -12.35 1.56
C ALA A 53 -5.67 -12.77 0.13
N ASN A 54 -6.73 -12.19 -0.45
CA ASN A 54 -7.18 -12.45 -1.81
C ASN A 54 -6.54 -11.49 -2.83
N GLY A 55 -5.76 -10.51 -2.36
CA GLY A 55 -5.16 -9.48 -3.17
C GLY A 55 -6.08 -8.29 -3.47
N ASN A 56 -7.25 -8.19 -2.84
CA ASN A 56 -8.13 -7.04 -2.99
C ASN A 56 -7.56 -5.85 -2.23
N PRO A 57 -7.65 -4.62 -2.77
CA PRO A 57 -7.25 -3.43 -2.05
C PRO A 57 -7.93 -3.34 -0.68
N LYS A 58 -7.15 -2.98 0.32
CA LYS A 58 -7.58 -2.87 1.71
C LYS A 58 -7.07 -1.58 2.32
N LEU A 59 -7.95 -0.77 2.84
CA LEU A 59 -7.61 0.40 3.63
C LEU A 59 -7.51 0.03 5.10
N ILE A 60 -6.48 0.53 5.77
CA ILE A 60 -6.34 0.44 7.22
C ILE A 60 -6.14 1.84 7.77
N VAL A 61 -6.96 2.22 8.73
CA VAL A 61 -6.84 3.47 9.49
C VAL A 61 -6.45 3.12 10.92
N PHE A 62 -5.37 3.74 11.38
CA PHE A 62 -4.82 3.60 12.73
C PHE A 62 -5.20 4.81 13.57
N ALA A 63 -5.26 4.61 14.89
CA ALA A 63 -5.43 5.67 15.86
C ALA A 63 -4.80 5.29 17.20
N ASP A 64 -4.42 6.30 17.97
CA ASP A 64 -4.11 6.19 19.39
C ASP A 64 -5.43 6.14 20.17
N LYS A 65 -5.65 5.13 20.98
CA LYS A 65 -6.73 5.13 21.99
C LYS A 65 -6.15 5.54 23.34
N ARG A 66 -6.35 6.79 23.70
CA ARG A 66 -5.66 7.46 24.83
C ARG A 66 -6.47 7.42 26.10
N HIS A 67 -6.26 6.42 26.96
CA HIS A 67 -7.00 6.26 28.22
C HIS A 67 -6.77 7.40 29.21
N GLY A 68 -5.65 8.09 29.14
CA GLY A 68 -5.33 9.24 29.98
C GLY A 68 -5.47 10.61 29.31
N GLY A 69 -5.79 10.65 28.01
CA GLY A 69 -5.92 11.87 27.23
C GLY A 69 -4.60 12.54 26.79
N GLY A 70 -3.46 12.15 27.35
CA GLY A 70 -2.14 12.72 27.06
C GLY A 70 -1.34 11.95 26.01
N ASP A 71 -0.19 12.50 25.61
CA ASP A 71 0.80 11.86 24.75
C ASP A 71 1.60 10.80 25.53
N VAL A 72 2.39 9.97 24.81
CA VAL A 72 3.27 8.97 25.42
C VAL A 72 4.13 9.62 26.49
N GLY A 73 4.07 9.10 27.72
CA GLY A 73 4.84 9.59 28.87
C GLY A 73 4.45 10.95 29.40
N GLN A 74 3.37 11.55 28.92
CA GLN A 74 2.91 12.85 29.44
C GLN A 74 2.27 12.71 30.82
N SER A 75 2.67 13.58 31.77
CA SER A 75 2.25 13.51 33.17
C SER A 75 0.99 14.31 33.51
N THR A 76 0.38 14.99 32.56
CA THR A 76 -0.81 15.82 32.80
C THR A 76 -2.07 15.01 32.64
N LEU A 77 -2.53 14.43 33.75
CA LEU A 77 -3.87 13.90 33.85
C LEU A 77 -4.83 14.96 34.36
N ASN A 78 -6.04 14.89 33.87
CA ASN A 78 -7.10 15.51 34.63
C ASN A 78 -7.27 14.75 35.97
N THR A 79 -7.52 15.49 37.04
CA THR A 79 -7.56 14.95 38.40
C THR A 79 -8.57 13.81 38.56
N TRP A 80 -9.65 13.83 37.80
CA TRP A 80 -10.67 12.78 37.81
C TRP A 80 -10.12 11.45 37.34
N ILE A 81 -9.37 11.44 36.22
CA ILE A 81 -8.78 10.21 35.65
C ILE A 81 -7.76 9.62 36.62
N SER A 82 -6.90 10.43 37.24
CA SER A 82 -5.92 9.94 38.22
C SER A 82 -6.56 9.31 39.44
N ASN A 83 -7.68 9.87 39.92
CA ASN A 83 -8.41 9.33 41.07
C ASN A 83 -9.17 8.04 40.78
N ASN A 84 -9.45 7.74 39.52
CA ASN A 84 -10.16 6.51 39.07
C ASN A 84 -9.22 5.47 38.42
N GLY A 85 -7.91 5.57 38.63
CA GLY A 85 -6.93 4.56 38.24
C GLY A 85 -6.50 4.60 36.77
N ALA A 86 -7.00 5.52 35.96
CA ALA A 86 -6.43 5.78 34.65
C ALA A 86 -5.12 6.57 34.81
N VAL A 87 -4.09 6.23 34.07
CA VAL A 87 -2.75 6.73 34.28
C VAL A 87 -2.11 7.18 32.98
N ASN A 88 -1.16 8.07 33.14
CA ASN A 88 -0.34 8.61 32.06
C ASN A 88 0.25 7.52 31.19
N GLY A 89 0.31 7.77 29.89
CA GLY A 89 0.94 6.88 28.96
C GLY A 89 0.17 5.61 28.62
N HIS A 90 -1.01 5.38 29.20
CA HIS A 90 -1.87 4.26 28.80
C HIS A 90 -2.52 4.58 27.45
N ILE A 91 -1.82 4.23 26.39
CA ILE A 91 -2.24 4.42 25.01
C ILE A 91 -2.20 3.07 24.32
N ASN A 92 -3.32 2.65 23.76
CA ASN A 92 -3.40 1.49 22.89
C ASN A 92 -3.31 1.93 21.44
N MET A 93 -2.57 1.18 20.63
CA MET A 93 -2.59 1.33 19.19
C MET A 93 -3.71 0.48 18.61
N VAL A 94 -4.66 1.12 17.93
CA VAL A 94 -5.86 0.46 17.38
C VAL A 94 -5.99 0.75 15.89
N CYS A 95 -6.76 -0.11 15.18
CA CYS A 95 -7.08 0.13 13.77
C CYS A 95 -8.49 -0.32 13.40
N LYS A 96 -8.97 0.17 12.27
CA LYS A 96 -10.13 -0.33 11.52
C LYS A 96 -9.75 -0.50 10.06
N SER A 97 -10.36 -1.45 9.36
CA SER A 97 -10.06 -1.69 7.95
C SER A 97 -11.31 -2.01 7.14
N ILE A 98 -11.25 -1.68 5.84
CA ILE A 98 -12.23 -2.03 4.80
C ILE A 98 -11.52 -2.60 3.59
N THR A 99 -12.25 -3.37 2.78
CA THR A 99 -11.74 -3.96 1.53
C THR A 99 -12.54 -3.46 0.34
N TYR A 100 -11.90 -3.37 -0.82
CA TYR A 100 -12.50 -2.99 -2.09
C TYR A 100 -12.71 -4.23 -2.95
N ASP A 101 -13.95 -4.46 -3.42
CA ASP A 101 -14.31 -5.64 -4.21
C ASP A 101 -14.15 -5.45 -5.73
N GLY A 102 -13.57 -4.33 -6.15
CA GLY A 102 -13.47 -3.91 -7.55
C GLY A 102 -14.58 -2.94 -7.98
N THR A 103 -15.63 -2.78 -7.17
CA THR A 103 -16.74 -1.86 -7.44
C THR A 103 -17.02 -0.91 -6.29
N ALA A 104 -16.87 -1.36 -5.05
CA ALA A 104 -17.14 -0.57 -3.86
C ALA A 104 -16.28 -1.00 -2.66
N TRP A 105 -16.03 -0.06 -1.77
CA TRP A 105 -15.47 -0.33 -0.46
C TRP A 105 -16.52 -0.95 0.46
N SER A 106 -16.13 -1.95 1.25
CA SER A 106 -17.00 -2.51 2.28
C SER A 106 -17.34 -1.45 3.36
N ALA A 107 -18.35 -1.70 4.15
CA ALA A 107 -18.66 -0.83 5.28
C ALA A 107 -17.57 -0.91 6.37
N TRP A 108 -17.27 0.23 7.01
CA TRP A 108 -16.37 0.28 8.16
C TRP A 108 -16.93 -0.55 9.33
N PRO A 109 -16.11 -1.36 10.01
CA PRO A 109 -16.56 -2.12 11.17
C PRO A 109 -16.93 -1.20 12.34
N SER A 110 -17.94 -1.57 13.12
CA SER A 110 -18.33 -0.83 14.32
C SER A 110 -17.25 -0.89 15.42
N THR A 111 -16.53 -2.02 15.52
CA THR A 111 -15.48 -2.25 16.52
C THR A 111 -14.09 -2.07 15.92
N GLU A 112 -13.17 -1.55 16.72
CA GLU A 112 -11.75 -1.51 16.38
C GLU A 112 -11.03 -2.82 16.70
N THR A 113 -9.88 -3.02 16.06
CA THR A 113 -8.91 -4.07 16.41
C THR A 113 -7.75 -3.43 17.16
N THR A 114 -7.38 -3.99 18.32
CA THR A 114 -6.19 -3.55 19.06
C THR A 114 -4.96 -4.26 18.49
N ILE A 115 -4.02 -3.48 17.96
CA ILE A 115 -2.73 -3.98 17.46
C ILE A 115 -1.78 -4.22 18.63
N LYS A 116 -1.70 -3.23 19.52
CA LYS A 116 -0.89 -3.32 20.74
C LYS A 116 -1.58 -2.61 21.89
N GLU A 117 -1.73 -3.33 22.97
CA GLU A 117 -2.26 -2.79 24.21
C GLU A 117 -1.13 -2.15 25.01
N GLY A 118 -1.34 -0.92 25.44
CA GLY A 118 -0.50 -0.25 26.41
C GLY A 118 -0.94 -0.57 27.85
N ASN A 119 -0.29 0.04 28.80
CA ASN A 119 -0.66 -0.02 30.22
C ASN A 119 -0.29 1.31 30.91
N LYS A 120 -0.53 1.36 32.22
CA LYS A 120 -0.26 2.58 33.02
C LYS A 120 1.19 3.09 32.98
N ASP A 121 2.15 2.22 32.66
CA ASP A 121 3.59 2.51 32.67
C ASP A 121 4.20 2.44 31.26
N PHE A 122 3.41 2.12 30.24
CA PHE A 122 3.92 1.95 28.89
C PHE A 122 2.82 2.16 27.83
N GLY A 123 2.96 3.19 27.02
CA GLY A 123 2.03 3.49 25.91
C GLY A 123 2.67 3.26 24.53
N TYR A 124 1.80 3.20 23.50
CA TYR A 124 2.17 3.12 22.09
C TYR A 124 1.32 4.11 21.30
N GLY A 125 1.94 5.10 20.67
CA GLY A 125 1.21 6.14 19.94
C GLY A 125 2.01 6.77 18.80
N ASP A 126 1.39 7.68 18.07
CA ASP A 126 1.99 8.41 16.95
C ASP A 126 2.43 7.47 15.81
N VAL A 127 1.50 6.71 15.25
CA VAL A 127 1.74 5.73 14.18
C VAL A 127 2.23 6.40 12.91
N ALA A 128 3.38 5.95 12.38
CA ALA A 128 3.84 6.20 11.02
C ALA A 128 3.92 4.86 10.26
N VAL A 129 3.31 4.78 9.06
CA VAL A 129 3.05 3.49 8.40
C VAL A 129 3.31 3.55 6.90
N VAL A 130 3.72 2.40 6.32
CA VAL A 130 3.82 2.18 4.88
C VAL A 130 3.56 0.71 4.55
N ALA A 131 2.86 0.46 3.44
CA ALA A 131 2.80 -0.86 2.79
C ALA A 131 3.80 -0.89 1.63
N ASP A 132 4.44 -2.04 1.41
CA ASP A 132 5.42 -2.19 0.34
C ASP A 132 4.73 -2.15 -1.03
N ARG A 133 5.17 -1.26 -1.91
CA ARG A 133 4.58 -1.11 -3.26
C ARG A 133 4.71 -2.35 -4.13
N GLU A 134 5.72 -3.19 -3.90
CA GLU A 134 5.93 -4.42 -4.68
C GLU A 134 5.26 -5.64 -4.04
N ASN A 135 5.13 -5.65 -2.72
CA ASN A 135 4.39 -6.65 -1.99
C ASN A 135 3.48 -5.99 -0.95
N PRO A 136 2.32 -5.47 -1.36
CA PRO A 136 1.45 -4.68 -0.50
C PRO A 136 0.95 -5.40 0.76
N GLN A 137 1.03 -6.73 0.84
CA GLN A 137 0.75 -7.47 2.08
C GLN A 137 1.78 -7.20 3.18
N ASN A 138 3.01 -6.80 2.80
CA ASN A 138 4.02 -6.38 3.76
C ASN A 138 3.75 -4.94 4.19
N ILE A 139 3.59 -4.75 5.48
CA ILE A 139 3.40 -3.45 6.10
C ILE A 139 4.44 -3.29 7.20
N VAL A 140 5.05 -2.12 7.28
CA VAL A 140 5.87 -1.73 8.42
C VAL A 140 5.29 -0.47 9.05
N LEU A 141 5.25 -0.48 10.37
CA LEU A 141 4.72 0.59 11.19
C LEU A 141 5.74 0.94 12.27
N PHE A 142 5.92 2.23 12.52
CA PHE A 142 6.72 2.76 13.62
C PHE A 142 5.84 3.61 14.53
N CYS A 143 6.14 3.60 15.82
CA CYS A 143 5.44 4.43 16.79
C CYS A 143 6.37 4.89 17.92
N ALA A 144 5.98 5.97 18.58
CA ALA A 144 6.52 6.36 19.88
C ALA A 144 6.03 5.37 20.95
N ALA A 145 6.88 5.04 21.92
CA ALA A 145 6.53 4.09 22.98
C ALA A 145 7.16 4.42 24.32
N GLY A 146 6.65 3.76 25.36
CA GLY A 146 7.21 3.87 26.72
C GLY A 146 6.43 4.81 27.64
N ASN A 147 7.15 5.41 28.59
CA ASN A 147 6.61 6.34 29.58
C ASN A 147 7.41 7.63 29.71
N THR A 148 8.24 7.93 28.73
CA THR A 148 9.06 9.15 28.69
C THR A 148 8.46 10.12 27.71
N PHE A 149 7.99 11.27 28.19
CA PHE A 149 7.47 12.33 27.32
C PHE A 149 8.59 12.93 26.46
N PHE A 150 8.26 13.25 25.19
CA PHE A 150 9.22 13.72 24.18
C PHE A 150 10.18 14.80 24.68
N THR A 151 9.67 15.88 25.31
CA THR A 151 10.50 16.98 25.80
C THR A 151 11.32 16.64 27.06
N LYS A 152 11.06 15.48 27.67
CA LYS A 152 11.80 14.95 28.84
C LYS A 152 12.76 13.83 28.46
N SER A 153 12.80 13.45 27.20
CA SER A 153 13.72 12.42 26.70
C SER A 153 15.18 12.85 26.87
N SER A 154 16.01 11.93 27.31
CA SER A 154 17.44 12.17 27.60
C SER A 154 18.26 10.92 27.22
N SER A 155 19.58 11.02 27.20
CA SER A 155 20.45 9.88 26.89
C SER A 155 20.28 8.68 27.84
N SER A 156 19.85 8.93 29.09
CA SER A 156 19.60 7.90 30.10
C SER A 156 18.15 7.45 30.22
N ASN A 157 17.23 8.18 29.61
CA ASN A 157 15.79 7.88 29.64
C ASN A 157 15.12 8.35 28.35
N ARG A 158 15.17 7.53 27.31
CA ARG A 158 14.70 7.85 25.97
C ARG A 158 13.18 7.71 25.86
N LEU A 159 12.53 8.58 25.07
CA LEU A 159 11.31 8.22 24.38
C LEU A 159 11.66 7.10 23.42
N LEU A 160 10.94 5.98 23.50
CA LEU A 160 11.28 4.79 22.73
C LEU A 160 10.66 4.85 21.32
N CYS A 161 11.32 4.19 20.37
CA CYS A 161 10.80 3.94 19.02
C CYS A 161 10.58 2.44 18.86
N TYR A 162 9.34 2.05 18.54
CA TYR A 162 8.97 0.66 18.28
C TYR A 162 8.59 0.46 16.82
N ARG A 163 8.94 -0.70 16.29
CA ARG A 163 8.56 -1.16 14.96
C ARG A 163 7.64 -2.36 15.07
N PHE A 164 6.57 -2.38 14.28
CA PHE A 164 5.68 -3.53 14.07
C PHE A 164 5.64 -3.89 12.60
N ARG A 165 5.49 -5.18 12.29
CA ARG A 165 5.40 -5.70 10.93
C ARG A 165 4.16 -6.57 10.77
N SER A 166 3.58 -6.50 9.58
CA SER A 166 2.59 -7.45 9.08
C SER A 166 3.06 -7.96 7.73
N THR A 167 2.78 -9.22 7.43
CA THR A 167 3.05 -9.86 6.12
C THR A 167 1.78 -10.41 5.47
N ASP A 168 0.62 -10.08 6.04
CA ASP A 168 -0.70 -10.58 5.65
C ASP A 168 -1.73 -9.46 5.46
N GLY A 169 -1.26 -8.27 5.02
CA GLY A 169 -2.13 -7.13 4.79
C GLY A 169 -2.75 -6.57 6.07
N GLY A 170 -2.03 -6.64 7.19
CA GLY A 170 -2.48 -6.11 8.48
C GLY A 170 -3.55 -6.96 9.16
N ALA A 171 -3.70 -8.25 8.79
CA ALA A 171 -4.56 -9.17 9.51
C ALA A 171 -3.93 -9.59 10.85
N THR A 172 -2.61 -9.80 10.86
CA THR A 172 -1.82 -10.04 12.07
C THR A 172 -0.57 -9.16 12.10
N TRP A 173 -0.04 -8.95 13.30
CA TRP A 173 1.13 -8.13 13.55
C TRP A 173 2.12 -8.88 14.43
N ASP A 174 3.42 -8.65 14.23
CA ASP A 174 4.44 -9.13 15.16
C ASP A 174 4.26 -8.48 16.55
N GLY A 175 4.96 -9.00 17.55
CA GLY A 175 4.83 -8.49 18.93
C GLY A 175 5.37 -7.08 19.16
N GLY A 176 6.00 -6.49 18.14
CA GLY A 176 6.73 -5.22 18.19
C GLY A 176 8.17 -5.37 18.66
N THR A 177 9.06 -4.64 18.02
CA THR A 177 10.51 -4.61 18.28
C THR A 177 10.92 -3.22 18.72
N ASP A 178 11.67 -3.12 19.82
CA ASP A 178 12.33 -1.88 20.23
C ASP A 178 13.52 -1.60 19.28
N VAL A 179 13.43 -0.52 18.51
CA VAL A 179 14.46 -0.05 17.58
C VAL A 179 15.11 1.26 18.04
N THR A 180 14.90 1.63 19.29
CA THR A 180 15.35 2.91 19.86
C THR A 180 16.84 3.13 19.68
N SER A 181 17.68 2.12 19.97
CA SER A 181 19.13 2.23 19.81
C SER A 181 19.55 2.51 18.37
N ASP A 182 18.92 1.87 17.41
CA ASP A 182 19.24 1.98 15.99
C ASP A 182 18.88 3.37 15.47
N ILE A 183 17.71 3.87 15.86
CA ILE A 183 17.23 5.21 15.47
C ILE A 183 18.10 6.30 16.09
N TYR A 184 18.33 6.26 17.41
CA TYR A 184 19.15 7.26 18.08
C TYR A 184 20.65 7.14 17.75
N GLY A 185 21.09 6.02 17.20
CA GLY A 185 22.43 5.85 16.64
C GLY A 185 22.70 6.72 15.40
N GLN A 186 21.66 7.25 14.76
CA GLN A 186 21.79 8.04 13.55
C GLN A 186 22.09 9.53 13.80
N PHE A 187 21.85 10.03 15.01
CA PHE A 187 21.99 11.46 15.34
C PHE A 187 22.23 11.69 16.84
N SER A 188 22.53 12.93 17.21
CA SER A 188 22.88 13.31 18.60
C SER A 188 21.73 13.94 19.38
N TYR A 189 20.49 13.87 18.91
CA TYR A 189 19.33 14.46 19.62
C TYR A 189 18.92 13.60 20.82
N ASN A 190 18.39 14.26 21.86
CA ASN A 190 17.95 13.58 23.08
C ASN A 190 16.57 12.93 22.96
N GLY A 191 15.68 13.46 22.15
CA GLY A 191 14.36 12.92 21.88
C GLY A 191 14.09 12.89 20.38
N ALA A 192 13.46 11.82 19.93
CA ALA A 192 13.02 11.63 18.56
C ALA A 192 11.80 10.74 18.50
N PHE A 193 10.90 10.97 17.53
CA PHE A 193 9.84 10.05 17.14
C PHE A 193 9.52 10.23 15.66
N PHE A 194 9.02 9.16 15.04
CA PHE A 194 8.51 9.22 13.67
C PHE A 194 7.29 10.11 13.61
N SER A 195 7.27 11.09 12.71
CA SER A 195 6.08 11.94 12.53
C SER A 195 4.92 11.10 11.99
N SER A 196 3.82 11.10 12.72
CA SER A 196 2.65 10.23 12.48
C SER A 196 2.03 10.42 11.10
N GLY A 197 1.36 9.38 10.58
CA GLY A 197 0.72 9.30 9.29
C GLY A 197 1.52 8.43 8.32
N ARG A 198 1.74 8.87 7.09
CA ARG A 198 2.37 8.05 6.06
C ARG A 198 3.90 8.18 6.05
N ILE A 199 4.59 7.06 5.86
CA ILE A 199 6.00 6.99 5.45
C ILE A 199 6.03 6.96 3.92
N CYS A 200 6.89 7.76 3.29
CA CYS A 200 7.06 7.78 1.84
C CYS A 200 7.90 6.59 1.37
N GLN A 201 7.40 5.81 0.43
CA GLN A 201 8.20 4.84 -0.32
C GLN A 201 8.48 5.40 -1.72
N SER A 202 9.75 5.46 -2.07
CA SER A 202 10.23 5.93 -3.36
C SER A 202 9.59 5.18 -4.53
N SER A 203 9.42 5.87 -5.65
CA SER A 203 9.09 5.29 -6.95
C SER A 203 10.28 5.29 -7.91
N GLN A 204 11.30 6.10 -7.61
CA GLN A 204 12.46 6.34 -8.46
C GLN A 204 13.72 5.62 -7.94
N VAL A 205 13.87 5.55 -6.62
CA VAL A 205 15.08 5.01 -5.99
C VAL A 205 14.83 3.59 -5.49
N LYS A 206 15.34 2.62 -6.24
CA LYS A 206 15.37 1.22 -5.84
C LYS A 206 16.83 0.76 -5.73
N VAL A 207 17.27 0.50 -4.50
CA VAL A 207 18.63 0.05 -4.21
C VAL A 207 18.55 -1.28 -3.48
N GLY A 208 19.03 -2.33 -4.10
CA GLY A 208 18.85 -3.69 -3.59
C GLY A 208 17.47 -4.25 -3.95
N THR A 209 16.79 -4.88 -2.98
CA THR A 209 15.52 -5.60 -3.17
C THR A 209 14.28 -4.75 -2.96
N HIS A 210 14.40 -3.58 -2.31
CA HIS A 210 13.27 -2.71 -1.97
C HIS A 210 13.45 -1.29 -2.53
N TYR A 211 12.34 -0.63 -2.83
CA TYR A 211 12.33 0.81 -3.03
C TYR A 211 12.62 1.51 -1.70
N ARG A 212 13.46 2.56 -1.76
CA ARG A 212 13.89 3.33 -0.59
C ARG A 212 12.70 3.93 0.15
N LEU A 213 12.67 3.77 1.47
CA LEU A 213 11.76 4.50 2.33
C LEU A 213 12.38 5.81 2.77
N TYR A 214 11.54 6.84 2.92
CA TYR A 214 11.88 8.11 3.57
C TYR A 214 10.91 8.36 4.71
N ALA A 215 11.44 8.55 5.91
CA ALA A 215 10.64 8.84 7.09
C ALA A 215 11.13 10.13 7.76
N ALA A 216 10.21 11.06 7.97
CA ALA A 216 10.51 12.27 8.73
C ALA A 216 10.32 12.02 10.23
N LEU A 217 11.25 12.51 11.03
CA LEU A 217 11.23 12.44 12.48
C LEU A 217 11.23 13.85 13.07
N CYS A 218 10.38 14.05 14.08
CA CYS A 218 10.48 15.17 14.99
C CYS A 218 11.63 14.89 15.98
N VAL A 219 12.52 15.86 16.18
CA VAL A 219 13.64 15.74 17.12
C VAL A 219 13.70 16.92 18.07
N THR A 220 14.24 16.72 19.28
CA THR A 220 14.36 17.79 20.27
C THR A 220 15.21 18.95 19.76
N GLY A 221 14.89 20.17 20.22
CA GLY A 221 15.54 21.41 19.77
C GLY A 221 14.82 22.08 18.60
N THR A 222 13.53 21.77 18.39
CA THR A 222 12.70 22.32 17.30
C THR A 222 13.29 22.10 15.90
N ASN A 223 13.62 20.86 15.60
CA ASN A 223 14.12 20.45 14.29
C ASN A 223 13.38 19.21 13.79
N SER A 224 13.47 18.97 12.49
CA SER A 224 13.07 17.71 11.87
C SER A 224 14.26 17.12 11.12
N VAL A 225 14.36 15.80 11.10
CA VAL A 225 15.33 15.05 10.30
C VAL A 225 14.59 14.05 9.41
N VAL A 226 15.24 13.58 8.36
CA VAL A 226 14.73 12.50 7.52
C VAL A 226 15.70 11.33 7.60
N LEU A 227 15.17 10.16 7.89
CA LEU A 227 15.87 8.89 7.76
C LEU A 227 15.44 8.21 6.47
N PHE A 228 16.31 7.39 5.90
CA PHE A 228 15.99 6.51 4.79
C PHE A 228 16.33 5.05 5.12
N SER A 229 15.62 4.13 4.47
CA SER A 229 15.83 2.69 4.59
C SER A 229 15.79 2.03 3.21
N ASP A 230 16.73 1.13 2.93
CA ASP A 230 16.81 0.35 1.68
C ASP A 230 16.38 -1.12 1.88
N ASP A 231 15.95 -1.48 3.10
CA ASP A 231 15.58 -2.83 3.52
C ASP A 231 14.19 -2.89 4.17
N PHE A 232 13.30 -2.05 3.67
CA PHE A 232 11.90 -1.94 4.13
C PHE A 232 11.78 -1.73 5.65
N GLY A 233 12.57 -0.78 6.19
CA GLY A 233 12.51 -0.38 7.60
C GLY A 233 13.17 -1.37 8.56
N ALA A 234 14.01 -2.29 8.07
CA ALA A 234 14.81 -3.13 8.96
C ALA A 234 15.95 -2.33 9.59
N THR A 235 16.64 -1.51 8.79
CA THR A 235 17.66 -0.56 9.24
C THR A 235 17.40 0.84 8.67
N TRP A 236 17.91 1.84 9.34
CA TRP A 236 17.72 3.24 8.97
C TRP A 236 19.05 3.99 8.93
N ASN A 237 19.17 4.94 8.03
CA ASN A 237 20.31 5.83 7.89
C ASN A 237 19.85 7.28 7.82
N LEU A 238 20.64 8.20 8.34
CA LEU A 238 20.34 9.63 8.24
C LEU A 238 20.52 10.12 6.80
N LEU A 239 19.49 10.74 6.21
CA LEU A 239 19.53 11.21 4.83
C LEU A 239 20.59 12.32 4.63
N CYS A 240 20.70 13.22 5.62
CA CYS A 240 21.68 14.29 5.64
C CYS A 240 22.01 14.67 7.08
N SER A 241 23.26 15.00 7.36
CA SER A 241 23.71 15.40 8.70
C SER A 241 23.12 16.75 9.17
N ALA A 242 22.76 17.63 8.23
CA ALA A 242 22.04 18.86 8.54
C ALA A 242 20.54 18.54 8.77
N PRO A 243 19.85 19.26 9.69
CA PRO A 243 18.41 19.12 9.85
C PRO A 243 17.67 19.31 8.52
N ALA A 244 16.64 18.51 8.30
CA ALA A 244 15.75 18.69 7.15
C ALA A 244 15.03 20.05 7.24
N ILE A 245 14.49 20.35 8.42
CA ILE A 245 13.87 21.64 8.74
C ILE A 245 14.44 22.14 10.07
N SER A 246 14.84 23.41 10.09
CA SER A 246 15.21 24.14 11.31
C SER A 246 14.05 25.00 11.78
N GLY A 247 13.76 24.99 13.08
CA GLY A 247 12.60 25.69 13.63
C GLY A 247 11.25 25.00 13.37
N GLY A 248 11.31 23.76 12.86
CA GLY A 248 10.15 22.92 12.61
C GLY A 248 9.81 21.99 13.78
N ASP A 249 8.90 21.07 13.52
CA ASP A 249 8.41 20.08 14.48
C ASP A 249 8.06 18.80 13.68
N GLU A 250 6.83 18.28 13.79
CA GLU A 250 6.39 17.13 12.98
C GLU A 250 6.44 17.46 11.48
N ALA A 251 7.15 16.63 10.73
CA ALA A 251 7.36 16.82 9.30
C ALA A 251 6.85 15.62 8.49
N LYS A 252 6.64 15.85 7.21
CA LYS A 252 6.33 14.85 6.20
C LYS A 252 7.31 14.95 5.07
N CYS A 253 7.56 13.84 4.39
CA CYS A 253 8.35 13.82 3.18
C CYS A 253 7.62 13.10 2.05
N GLU A 254 7.88 13.55 0.83
CA GLU A 254 7.35 12.99 -0.40
C GLU A 254 8.42 13.02 -1.49
N GLU A 255 8.44 12.02 -2.36
CA GLU A 255 9.37 11.99 -3.48
C GLU A 255 8.85 12.86 -4.63
N LEU A 256 9.76 13.67 -5.19
CA LEU A 256 9.52 14.45 -6.39
C LEU A 256 9.82 13.63 -7.66
N PRO A 257 9.28 14.00 -8.84
CA PRO A 257 9.46 13.25 -10.10
C PRO A 257 10.91 12.98 -10.49
N ASN A 258 11.84 13.80 -10.07
CA ASN A 258 13.27 13.65 -10.35
C ASN A 258 14.03 12.87 -9.24
N GLY A 259 13.32 12.25 -8.30
CA GLY A 259 13.90 11.51 -7.17
C GLY A 259 14.35 12.39 -6.00
N SER A 260 14.27 13.72 -6.09
CA SER A 260 14.50 14.60 -4.94
C SER A 260 13.44 14.40 -3.86
N VAL A 261 13.72 14.76 -2.61
CA VAL A 261 12.79 14.56 -1.50
C VAL A 261 12.29 15.91 -0.97
N LEU A 262 11.00 16.16 -1.17
CA LEU A 262 10.31 17.32 -0.60
C LEU A 262 9.97 17.04 0.86
N VAL A 263 10.29 17.99 1.75
CA VAL A 263 9.93 17.94 3.16
C VAL A 263 9.04 19.11 3.52
N SER A 264 7.95 18.82 4.23
CA SER A 264 7.04 19.82 4.81
C SER A 264 6.95 19.63 6.30
N SER A 265 7.13 20.69 7.10
CA SER A 265 7.13 20.60 8.55
C SER A 265 6.16 21.56 9.20
N LYS A 266 5.59 21.11 10.31
CA LYS A 266 4.78 21.91 11.22
C LYS A 266 5.51 23.19 11.64
N CYS A 267 4.81 24.30 11.54
CA CYS A 267 5.14 25.58 12.13
C CYS A 267 3.85 26.23 12.61
N LYS A 268 3.89 27.34 13.32
CA LYS A 268 2.68 27.96 13.92
C LYS A 268 1.55 28.14 12.91
N SER A 269 1.49 29.26 12.21
CA SER A 269 0.44 29.59 11.25
C SER A 269 0.85 29.36 9.79
N LYS A 270 1.82 28.51 9.55
CA LYS A 270 2.38 28.21 8.23
C LYS A 270 3.15 26.91 8.27
N ARG A 271 3.62 26.46 7.10
CA ARG A 271 4.52 25.31 6.98
C ARG A 271 5.88 25.72 6.44
N TYR A 272 6.90 25.03 6.87
CA TYR A 272 8.23 25.10 6.24
C TYR A 272 8.33 24.03 5.16
N PHE A 273 8.95 24.39 4.05
CA PHE A 273 9.28 23.47 2.96
C PHE A 273 10.77 23.51 2.66
N ARG A 274 11.31 22.34 2.30
CA ARG A 274 12.70 22.18 1.86
C ARG A 274 12.82 20.98 0.95
N VAL A 275 13.80 20.98 0.03
CA VAL A 275 14.04 19.86 -0.89
C VAL A 275 15.43 19.32 -0.66
N PHE A 276 15.55 18.01 -0.53
CA PHE A 276 16.83 17.29 -0.57
C PHE A 276 17.13 16.88 -2.00
N ASN A 277 18.31 17.26 -2.49
CA ASN A 277 18.78 16.95 -3.82
C ASN A 277 19.95 15.99 -3.76
N TYR A 278 19.87 14.87 -4.44
CA TYR A 278 20.99 13.97 -4.59
C TYR A 278 22.06 14.63 -5.45
N THR A 279 23.31 14.60 -4.99
CA THR A 279 24.49 15.05 -5.75
C THR A 279 25.23 13.90 -6.42
N GLU A 280 24.97 12.68 -5.97
CA GLU A 280 25.46 11.42 -6.54
C GLU A 280 24.28 10.43 -6.63
N ALA A 281 24.38 9.46 -7.53
CA ALA A 281 23.38 8.41 -7.63
C ALA A 281 23.22 7.65 -6.28
N PRO A 282 21.99 7.38 -5.83
CA PRO A 282 21.76 6.61 -4.61
C PRO A 282 22.43 5.23 -4.67
N ALA A 283 23.06 4.82 -3.57
CA ALA A 283 23.64 3.50 -3.39
C ALA A 283 23.12 2.86 -2.10
N LEU A 284 23.28 1.54 -1.94
CA LEU A 284 22.78 0.79 -0.79
C LEU A 284 23.30 1.40 0.52
N ASN A 285 22.40 1.83 1.39
CA ASN A 285 22.66 2.51 2.65
C ASN A 285 23.48 3.81 2.52
N VAL A 286 23.51 4.40 1.32
CA VAL A 286 24.21 5.65 1.05
C VAL A 286 23.28 6.63 0.37
N ALA A 287 23.21 7.83 0.95
CA ALA A 287 22.59 9.00 0.34
C ALA A 287 23.57 10.16 0.41
N ARG A 288 23.97 10.70 -0.75
CA ARG A 288 24.81 11.89 -0.84
C ARG A 288 24.03 12.99 -1.52
N GLY A 289 23.92 14.12 -0.85
CA GLY A 289 23.11 15.21 -1.35
C GLY A 289 23.09 16.37 -0.38
N GLU A 290 22.34 17.39 -0.74
CA GLU A 290 22.24 18.62 0.01
C GLU A 290 20.81 19.17 0.06
N TRP A 291 20.51 19.93 1.10
CA TRP A 291 19.24 20.61 1.26
C TRP A 291 19.22 21.93 0.46
N SER A 292 18.14 22.21 -0.25
CA SER A 292 17.83 23.54 -0.82
C SER A 292 17.67 24.61 0.26
N GLY A 293 17.40 25.85 -0.13
CA GLY A 293 16.90 26.89 0.78
C GLY A 293 15.59 26.44 1.47
N GLN A 294 15.38 26.87 2.73
CA GLN A 294 14.12 26.66 3.45
C GLN A 294 13.17 27.82 3.20
N VAL A 295 11.91 27.52 2.85
CA VAL A 295 10.88 28.53 2.59
C VAL A 295 9.64 28.28 3.48
N THR A 296 8.70 29.23 3.46
CA THR A 296 7.41 29.12 4.14
C THR A 296 6.28 29.17 3.13
N GLY A 297 5.27 28.31 3.33
CA GLY A 297 4.07 28.25 2.50
C GLY A 297 2.88 27.73 3.28
N CYS A 298 1.75 27.49 2.62
CA CYS A 298 0.49 27.09 3.21
C CYS A 298 0.16 27.94 4.43
N ILE A 299 0.12 29.26 4.23
CA ILE A 299 -0.20 30.21 5.32
C ILE A 299 -1.64 30.03 5.72
N ASN A 300 -1.86 29.64 6.98
CA ASN A 300 -3.15 29.24 7.52
C ASN A 300 -3.68 30.21 8.60
N GLY A 301 -3.32 31.47 8.50
CA GLY A 301 -3.80 32.51 9.41
C GLY A 301 -3.35 32.27 10.85
N ASP A 302 -4.29 32.20 11.79
CA ASP A 302 -4.03 32.05 13.24
C ASP A 302 -3.97 30.57 13.69
N GLY A 303 -4.00 29.62 12.77
CA GLY A 303 -4.02 28.19 13.08
C GLY A 303 -2.75 27.70 13.76
N ALA A 304 -2.90 26.81 14.74
CA ALA A 304 -1.78 26.05 15.27
C ALA A 304 -1.43 24.93 14.30
N GLY A 305 -0.14 24.76 14.02
CA GLY A 305 0.33 23.67 13.18
C GLY A 305 0.05 22.29 13.75
N THR A 306 -0.08 21.30 12.86
CA THR A 306 -0.18 19.86 13.16
C THR A 306 0.79 19.08 12.28
N ASN A 307 0.82 17.74 12.40
CA ASN A 307 1.61 16.91 11.48
C ASN A 307 1.28 17.26 10.02
N GLY A 308 -0.01 17.34 9.68
CA GLY A 308 -0.51 17.44 8.31
C GLY A 308 -0.05 16.27 7.44
N GLU A 309 -0.61 16.11 6.26
CA GLU A 309 -0.07 15.14 5.30
C GLU A 309 0.36 15.87 4.03
N LEU A 310 1.45 15.41 3.44
CA LEU A 310 1.97 15.85 2.16
C LEU A 310 1.79 14.69 1.16
N LEU A 311 1.16 14.96 0.02
CA LEU A 311 0.90 13.95 -1.00
C LEU A 311 1.06 14.59 -2.39
N ILE A 312 1.74 13.90 -3.31
CA ILE A 312 1.83 14.28 -4.72
C ILE A 312 1.07 13.25 -5.53
N VAL A 313 0.12 13.72 -6.34
CA VAL A 313 -0.73 12.84 -7.14
C VAL A 313 -0.61 13.15 -8.63
N PRO A 314 -0.62 12.13 -9.51
CA PRO A 314 -0.75 12.33 -10.94
C PRO A 314 -2.14 12.87 -11.27
N ALA A 315 -2.22 13.84 -12.17
CA ALA A 315 -3.46 14.53 -12.48
C ALA A 315 -3.52 14.98 -13.95
N LYS A 316 -4.75 15.26 -14.40
CA LYS A 316 -5.02 16.05 -15.63
C LYS A 316 -5.61 17.39 -15.21
N ASP A 317 -5.17 18.47 -15.87
CA ASP A 317 -5.78 19.78 -15.71
C ASP A 317 -7.09 19.89 -16.52
N SER A 318 -7.80 21.02 -16.42
CA SER A 318 -9.07 21.23 -17.11
C SER A 318 -8.96 21.25 -18.65
N GLU A 319 -7.77 21.33 -19.20
CA GLU A 319 -7.50 21.23 -20.64
C GLU A 319 -7.13 19.80 -21.08
N GLY A 320 -7.02 18.87 -20.11
CA GLY A 320 -6.64 17.48 -20.33
C GLY A 320 -5.13 17.23 -20.30
N ASN A 321 -4.30 18.26 -20.06
CA ASN A 321 -2.86 18.08 -19.98
C ASN A 321 -2.46 17.37 -18.71
N GLU A 322 -1.56 16.41 -18.82
CA GLU A 322 -0.99 15.70 -17.68
C GLU A 322 -0.12 16.60 -16.82
N CYS A 323 -0.21 16.41 -15.53
CA CYS A 323 0.54 17.17 -14.55
C CYS A 323 0.57 16.42 -13.21
N LYS A 324 1.29 16.97 -12.24
CA LYS A 324 1.19 16.54 -10.85
C LYS A 324 0.65 17.65 -9.97
N VAL A 325 -0.14 17.26 -8.97
CA VAL A 325 -0.71 18.17 -7.98
C VAL A 325 -0.17 17.81 -6.61
N VAL A 326 0.37 18.82 -5.92
CA VAL A 326 0.82 18.69 -4.54
C VAL A 326 -0.35 19.05 -3.63
N LEU A 327 -0.65 18.17 -2.68
CA LEU A 327 -1.66 18.33 -1.64
C LEU A 327 -0.98 18.44 -0.28
N GLN A 328 -1.43 19.38 0.55
CA GLN A 328 -0.95 19.57 1.92
C GLN A 328 -2.14 19.83 2.85
N SER A 329 -2.38 18.93 3.80
CA SER A 329 -3.43 19.15 4.80
C SER A 329 -2.91 19.87 6.04
N VAL A 330 -3.70 20.81 6.56
CA VAL A 330 -3.39 21.56 7.79
C VAL A 330 -4.65 22.25 8.30
N PRO A 331 -4.83 22.47 9.62
CA PRO A 331 -5.86 23.35 10.15
C PRO A 331 -5.65 24.79 9.67
N ASP A 332 -6.70 25.42 9.14
CA ASP A 332 -6.65 26.80 8.65
C ASP A 332 -6.91 27.86 9.73
N GLY A 333 -7.15 27.40 10.97
CA GLY A 333 -7.49 28.26 12.09
C GLY A 333 -8.93 28.77 12.00
N GLY A 334 -9.45 29.32 13.07
CA GLY A 334 -10.85 29.73 13.10
C GLY A 334 -11.16 30.93 14.00
N SER A 335 -10.50 31.00 15.13
CA SER A 335 -10.62 32.11 16.09
C SER A 335 -9.47 32.06 17.08
N ALA A 336 -9.27 33.13 17.83
CA ALA A 336 -8.29 33.17 18.91
C ALA A 336 -8.50 32.08 20.00
N ALA A 337 -9.70 31.49 20.07
CA ALA A 337 -10.03 30.44 21.03
C ALA A 337 -9.80 29.02 20.52
N ALA A 338 -9.78 28.79 19.20
CA ALA A 338 -9.60 27.48 18.57
C ALA A 338 -8.52 27.56 17.50
N SER A 339 -7.27 27.46 17.92
CA SER A 339 -6.12 27.53 17.01
C SER A 339 -6.00 26.31 16.08
N ARG A 340 -6.63 25.17 16.42
CA ARG A 340 -6.75 23.95 15.60
C ARG A 340 -8.20 23.79 15.16
N ALA A 341 -8.55 24.41 14.05
CA ALA A 341 -9.88 24.37 13.48
C ALA A 341 -9.82 24.47 11.95
N ASN A 342 -10.92 24.13 11.30
CA ASN A 342 -11.05 24.23 9.86
C ASN A 342 -9.96 23.45 9.10
N VAL A 343 -9.84 22.14 9.36
CA VAL A 343 -8.88 21.34 8.59
C VAL A 343 -9.13 21.52 7.10
N THR A 344 -8.07 21.83 6.37
CA THR A 344 -8.09 22.32 5.00
C THR A 344 -7.04 21.57 4.20
N ILE A 345 -7.34 21.19 2.98
CA ILE A 345 -6.38 20.68 2.01
C ILE A 345 -5.96 21.85 1.12
N PHE A 346 -4.70 22.25 1.22
CA PHE A 346 -4.05 23.16 0.31
C PHE A 346 -3.54 22.38 -0.90
N TYR A 347 -3.61 22.96 -2.09
CA TYR A 347 -3.17 22.32 -3.32
C TYR A 347 -2.54 23.31 -4.29
N LYS A 348 -1.63 22.79 -5.12
CA LYS A 348 -1.05 23.52 -6.25
C LYS A 348 -0.56 22.56 -7.33
N LYS A 349 -0.52 23.02 -8.59
CA LYS A 349 0.17 22.32 -9.68
C LYS A 349 1.68 22.33 -9.40
N LEU A 350 2.33 21.17 -9.54
CA LEU A 350 3.79 21.07 -9.46
C LEU A 350 4.43 21.67 -10.73
N ASP A 351 5.43 22.52 -10.57
CA ASP A 351 6.33 22.86 -11.66
C ASP A 351 7.39 21.76 -11.77
N GLU A 352 7.32 20.97 -12.84
CA GLU A 352 8.17 19.80 -13.06
C GLU A 352 9.47 20.12 -13.79
N THR A 353 9.79 21.41 -14.00
CA THR A 353 11.11 21.77 -14.52
C THR A 353 12.20 21.36 -13.52
N GLU A 354 13.33 20.87 -14.04
CA GLU A 354 14.44 20.38 -13.20
C GLU A 354 14.91 21.41 -12.16
N THR A 355 14.90 22.70 -12.52
CA THR A 355 15.25 23.78 -11.59
C THR A 355 14.23 23.93 -10.47
N ALA A 356 12.94 23.85 -10.79
CA ALA A 356 11.87 23.98 -9.80
C ALA A 356 11.82 22.76 -8.87
N LEU A 357 12.04 21.54 -9.40
CA LEU A 357 12.07 20.32 -8.61
C LEU A 357 13.24 20.30 -7.61
N LYS A 358 14.33 20.99 -7.88
CA LYS A 358 15.49 21.10 -6.98
C LYS A 358 15.37 22.23 -5.96
N SER A 359 14.38 23.10 -6.07
CA SER A 359 14.20 24.26 -5.19
C SER A 359 12.90 24.18 -4.40
N ALA A 360 12.93 24.64 -3.15
CA ALA A 360 11.72 24.84 -2.37
C ALA A 360 10.96 26.13 -2.76
N ASP A 361 11.52 26.99 -3.60
CA ASP A 361 10.96 28.32 -3.93
C ASP A 361 9.55 28.24 -4.52
N GLN A 362 9.25 27.17 -5.29
CA GLN A 362 7.91 26.98 -5.83
C GLN A 362 6.81 26.81 -4.78
N TYR A 363 7.16 26.48 -3.53
CA TYR A 363 6.22 26.32 -2.41
C TYR A 363 6.10 27.59 -1.54
N SER A 364 6.93 28.61 -1.82
CA SER A 364 7.02 29.84 -1.02
C SER A 364 5.83 30.75 -1.25
N GLU A 365 5.23 31.27 -0.17
CA GLU A 365 4.24 32.33 -0.21
C GLU A 365 4.37 33.27 0.99
N GLU A 366 4.11 34.56 0.76
CA GLU A 366 4.14 35.58 1.81
C GLU A 366 2.75 35.88 2.37
N THR A 367 1.72 35.65 1.59
CA THR A 367 0.32 35.88 1.96
C THR A 367 -0.51 34.63 1.70
N LYS A 368 -1.60 34.45 2.48
CA LYS A 368 -2.50 33.31 2.33
C LYS A 368 -3.03 33.21 0.90
N ASN A 369 -3.00 32.00 0.36
CA ASN A 369 -3.45 31.66 -1.00
C ASN A 369 -2.74 32.43 -2.13
N ALA A 370 -1.52 32.88 -1.93
CA ALA A 370 -0.74 33.52 -2.98
C ALA A 370 -0.20 32.51 -4.01
N VAL A 371 0.21 31.33 -3.54
CA VAL A 371 0.75 30.23 -4.36
C VAL A 371 -0.15 28.98 -4.27
N TRP A 372 -0.73 28.76 -3.10
CA TRP A 372 -1.58 27.61 -2.81
C TRP A 372 -3.05 28.00 -2.91
N SER A 373 -3.81 27.21 -3.65
CA SER A 373 -5.28 27.17 -3.52
C SER A 373 -5.67 26.25 -2.37
N SER A 374 -6.92 26.30 -1.91
CA SER A 374 -7.32 25.49 -0.77
C SER A 374 -8.79 25.09 -0.79
N LYS A 375 -9.08 23.93 -0.18
CA LYS A 375 -10.41 23.40 0.10
C LYS A 375 -10.55 23.14 1.59
N LYS A 376 -11.44 23.86 2.24
CA LYS A 376 -11.84 23.57 3.60
C LYS A 376 -12.64 22.27 3.64
N ILE A 377 -12.24 21.32 4.50
CA ILE A 377 -12.89 20.02 4.71
C ILE A 377 -13.77 20.05 5.95
N SER A 378 -13.27 20.57 7.07
CA SER A 378 -14.03 20.79 8.28
C SER A 378 -14.26 22.29 8.52
N SER A 379 -15.35 22.66 9.15
CA SER A 379 -15.68 24.04 9.55
C SER A 379 -15.67 24.25 11.06
N ILE A 380 -15.24 23.25 11.81
CA ILE A 380 -15.20 23.26 13.28
C ILE A 380 -13.79 22.94 13.77
N GLU A 381 -13.63 22.78 15.08
CA GLU A 381 -12.35 22.39 15.68
C GLU A 381 -11.89 21.05 15.10
N SER A 382 -10.68 21.03 14.52
CA SER A 382 -10.12 19.88 13.80
C SER A 382 -8.60 19.99 13.78
N SER A 383 -7.89 18.84 13.68
CA SER A 383 -6.47 18.83 14.02
C SER A 383 -5.65 17.94 13.09
N TYR A 384 -5.08 16.86 13.60
CA TYR A 384 -4.17 15.97 12.89
C TYR A 384 -4.87 15.26 11.73
N SER A 385 -4.13 14.97 10.68
CA SER A 385 -4.69 14.35 9.48
C SER A 385 -3.64 13.52 8.72
N SER A 386 -4.12 12.57 7.94
CA SER A 386 -3.32 11.80 6.99
C SER A 386 -4.13 11.53 5.72
N MET A 387 -3.47 11.36 4.57
CA MET A 387 -4.13 11.10 3.29
C MET A 387 -3.29 10.22 2.37
N ILE A 388 -3.97 9.46 1.52
CA ILE A 388 -3.38 8.63 0.48
C ILE A 388 -4.16 8.74 -0.82
N LEU A 389 -3.52 8.46 -1.95
CA LEU A 389 -4.23 8.12 -3.20
C LEU A 389 -4.66 6.65 -3.11
N GLN A 390 -5.95 6.38 -3.28
CA GLN A 390 -6.54 5.04 -3.21
C GLN A 390 -6.60 4.39 -4.59
N SER A 391 -6.70 3.07 -4.63
CA SER A 391 -6.84 2.29 -5.87
C SER A 391 -8.08 2.66 -6.68
N ASP A 392 -9.14 3.21 -6.03
CA ASP A 392 -10.34 3.70 -6.72
C ASP A 392 -10.18 5.11 -7.33
N GLY A 393 -8.99 5.70 -7.24
CA GLY A 393 -8.69 7.04 -7.76
C GLY A 393 -9.10 8.19 -6.86
N ASN A 394 -9.64 7.92 -5.69
CA ASN A 394 -9.97 8.96 -4.73
C ASN A 394 -8.83 9.21 -3.74
N ILE A 395 -8.87 10.34 -3.07
CA ILE A 395 -8.02 10.66 -1.94
C ILE A 395 -8.70 10.18 -0.66
N GLY A 396 -8.17 9.14 -0.04
CA GLY A 396 -8.57 8.71 1.29
C GLY A 396 -8.02 9.68 2.32
N PHE A 397 -8.89 10.42 2.97
CA PHE A 397 -8.54 11.47 3.92
C PHE A 397 -9.08 11.15 5.31
N VAL A 398 -8.20 11.04 6.30
CA VAL A 398 -8.54 10.85 7.70
C VAL A 398 -8.09 12.05 8.51
N TYR A 399 -8.92 12.50 9.46
CA TYR A 399 -8.61 13.68 10.26
C TYR A 399 -9.37 13.68 11.58
N GLU A 400 -8.84 14.44 12.53
CA GLU A 400 -9.46 14.72 13.83
C GLU A 400 -10.48 15.84 13.70
N GLU A 401 -11.67 15.66 14.30
CA GLU A 401 -12.73 16.67 14.35
C GLU A 401 -13.48 16.62 15.67
N ASP A 402 -13.64 17.77 16.33
CA ASP A 402 -14.38 17.89 17.60
C ASP A 402 -15.81 18.42 17.35
N TYR A 403 -16.69 17.56 16.86
CA TYR A 403 -18.07 17.94 16.57
C TYR A 403 -18.91 18.16 17.83
N GLN A 404 -18.45 17.70 18.99
CA GLN A 404 -19.13 17.88 20.28
C GLN A 404 -18.65 19.13 21.04
N SER A 405 -17.70 19.87 20.49
CA SER A 405 -17.09 21.05 21.10
C SER A 405 -16.48 20.79 22.49
N LEU A 406 -15.83 19.61 22.63
CA LEU A 406 -15.22 19.17 23.89
C LEU A 406 -13.79 19.72 24.09
N GLY A 407 -13.28 20.46 23.12
CA GLY A 407 -11.92 20.98 23.12
C GLY A 407 -10.89 19.89 22.75
N SER A 408 -9.61 20.21 22.82
CA SER A 408 -8.50 19.37 22.33
C SER A 408 -8.41 17.94 22.90
N GLY A 409 -9.32 17.55 23.77
CA GLY A 409 -9.44 16.21 24.32
C GLY A 409 -10.59 15.39 23.75
N GLY A 410 -11.41 15.93 22.85
CA GLY A 410 -12.67 15.33 22.41
C GLY A 410 -12.74 14.99 20.91
N TYR A 411 -11.61 14.87 20.24
CA TYR A 411 -11.61 14.56 18.81
C TYR A 411 -12.16 13.15 18.51
N ASP A 412 -12.99 13.10 17.48
CA ASP A 412 -13.27 11.87 16.73
C ASP A 412 -12.31 11.75 15.56
N ILE A 413 -12.12 10.55 15.06
CA ILE A 413 -11.43 10.32 13.79
C ILE A 413 -12.47 10.15 12.68
N LYS A 414 -12.42 11.07 11.73
CA LYS A 414 -13.29 11.08 10.54
C LYS A 414 -12.55 10.56 9.32
N TYR A 415 -13.30 9.96 8.39
CA TYR A 415 -12.82 9.54 7.08
C TYR A 415 -13.70 10.13 6.00
N GLN A 416 -13.08 10.57 4.91
CA GLN A 416 -13.73 10.91 3.65
C GLN A 416 -12.94 10.33 2.48
N SER A 417 -13.63 9.81 1.49
CA SER A 417 -13.08 9.48 0.17
C SER A 417 -13.37 10.68 -0.75
N LEU A 418 -12.33 11.42 -1.14
CA LEU A 418 -12.46 12.70 -1.84
C LEU A 418 -11.94 12.58 -3.27
N ASP A 419 -12.76 12.92 -4.25
CA ASP A 419 -12.31 13.11 -5.61
C ASP A 419 -11.47 14.40 -5.73
N LEU A 420 -10.37 14.35 -6.49
CA LEU A 420 -9.47 15.50 -6.68
C LEU A 420 -10.19 16.70 -7.31
N SER A 421 -11.15 16.46 -8.23
CA SER A 421 -11.93 17.53 -8.83
C SER A 421 -12.80 18.26 -7.79
N THR A 422 -13.32 17.54 -6.81
CA THR A 422 -14.04 18.11 -5.66
C THR A 422 -13.13 18.95 -4.77
N ILE A 423 -11.90 18.48 -4.52
CA ILE A 423 -10.90 19.24 -3.75
C ILE A 423 -10.53 20.52 -4.49
N THR A 424 -10.36 20.44 -5.80
CA THR A 424 -9.80 21.52 -6.61
C THR A 424 -10.84 22.39 -7.32
N GLY A 425 -12.14 22.13 -7.08
CA GLY A 425 -13.22 22.88 -7.72
C GLY A 425 -13.27 22.67 -9.25
N GLY A 426 -12.89 21.50 -9.73
CA GLY A 426 -12.86 21.13 -11.14
C GLY A 426 -11.57 21.47 -11.89
N ALA A 427 -10.57 22.03 -11.18
CA ALA A 427 -9.31 22.42 -11.84
C ALA A 427 -8.44 21.21 -12.23
N TYR A 428 -8.52 20.12 -11.48
CA TYR A 428 -7.73 18.90 -11.71
C TYR A 428 -8.58 17.66 -11.44
N SER A 429 -8.32 16.59 -12.20
CA SER A 429 -8.82 15.23 -11.95
C SER A 429 -7.63 14.29 -11.78
N ILE A 430 -7.79 13.19 -11.03
CA ILE A 430 -6.74 12.16 -10.92
C ILE A 430 -6.48 11.56 -12.30
N LEU A 431 -5.21 11.49 -12.67
CA LEU A 431 -4.72 10.65 -13.73
C LEU A 431 -4.45 9.26 -13.09
N LEU A 432 -5.42 8.39 -13.17
CA LEU A 432 -5.13 6.99 -12.92
C LEU A 432 -4.19 6.53 -14.03
N PRO A 433 -3.19 5.66 -13.74
CA PRO A 433 -2.54 4.95 -14.80
C PRO A 433 -3.66 4.36 -15.66
N GLU A 434 -3.73 4.75 -16.92
CA GLU A 434 -4.63 4.04 -17.83
C GLU A 434 -4.29 2.56 -17.66
N GLU A 435 -5.28 1.71 -17.48
CA GLU A 435 -5.06 0.29 -17.57
C GLU A 435 -4.51 0.04 -18.99
N GLY A 436 -3.17 0.16 -19.15
CA GLY A 436 -2.47 -0.08 -20.42
C GLY A 436 -2.21 1.12 -21.34
N GLY A 437 -1.78 2.29 -20.86
CA GLY A 437 -1.36 3.41 -21.73
C GLY A 437 0.11 3.81 -21.55
N GLY A 438 0.99 3.48 -22.48
CA GLY A 438 2.38 3.95 -22.57
C GLY A 438 2.49 5.34 -23.23
N GLU A 439 3.54 6.09 -22.87
CA GLU A 439 3.80 7.48 -23.26
C GLU A 439 3.89 7.72 -24.78
N GLY A 440 3.46 8.91 -25.16
CA GLY A 440 3.23 9.37 -26.51
C GLY A 440 4.47 9.52 -27.39
N GLY A 441 4.33 9.07 -28.60
CA GLY A 441 5.07 9.49 -29.78
C GLY A 441 4.08 9.97 -30.83
N GLU A 442 4.47 11.00 -31.55
CA GLU A 442 3.71 11.83 -32.49
C GLU A 442 2.75 11.07 -33.43
N THR A 443 1.56 11.63 -33.59
CA THR A 443 0.49 11.14 -34.49
C THR A 443 0.84 11.28 -35.97
N PRO A 444 0.38 10.33 -36.81
CA PRO A 444 -0.30 10.69 -38.04
C PRO A 444 -1.75 10.17 -38.09
N ASP A 445 -2.64 11.03 -38.57
CA ASP A 445 -4.05 10.80 -38.81
C ASP A 445 -4.39 9.45 -39.47
N THR A 446 -5.10 8.58 -38.75
CA THR A 446 -6.04 7.60 -39.33
C THR A 446 -7.04 7.17 -38.25
N PRO A 447 -8.31 6.86 -38.57
CA PRO A 447 -9.33 6.56 -37.56
C PRO A 447 -9.04 5.23 -36.89
N ASP A 448 -8.88 5.26 -35.53
CA ASP A 448 -8.62 4.11 -34.68
C ASP A 448 -9.76 3.11 -34.71
N THR A 449 -9.48 1.93 -35.18
CA THR A 449 -10.20 0.70 -34.75
C THR A 449 -9.62 0.30 -33.39
N PRO A 450 -10.45 0.01 -32.36
CA PRO A 450 -9.98 -0.46 -31.06
C PRO A 450 -9.12 -1.72 -31.22
N PHE A 451 -7.99 -1.83 -30.48
CA PHE A 451 -7.16 -3.04 -30.44
C PHE A 451 -7.99 -4.21 -29.90
N GLU A 452 -8.27 -5.18 -30.75
CA GLU A 452 -8.87 -6.46 -30.36
C GLU A 452 -7.75 -7.49 -30.14
N GLY A 453 -7.12 -7.47 -28.94
CA GLY A 453 -6.09 -8.42 -28.56
C GLY A 453 -6.63 -9.86 -28.48
N LYS A 454 -5.76 -10.85 -28.76
CA LYS A 454 -6.08 -12.26 -28.58
C LYS A 454 -6.35 -12.58 -27.12
N THR A 455 -7.31 -13.46 -26.89
CA THR A 455 -7.63 -13.98 -25.56
C THR A 455 -7.27 -15.45 -25.44
N PHE A 456 -6.81 -15.87 -24.25
CA PHE A 456 -6.40 -17.23 -23.96
C PHE A 456 -7.09 -17.70 -22.68
N ALA A 457 -8.05 -18.58 -22.79
CA ALA A 457 -8.72 -19.18 -21.64
C ALA A 457 -7.82 -20.23 -20.96
N PHE A 458 -7.83 -20.25 -19.63
CA PHE A 458 -7.23 -21.33 -18.86
C PHE A 458 -8.09 -21.66 -17.65
N THR A 459 -8.02 -22.91 -17.19
CA THR A 459 -8.69 -23.36 -15.97
C THR A 459 -7.63 -23.55 -14.90
N ALA A 460 -7.78 -22.84 -13.77
CA ALA A 460 -6.98 -23.06 -12.57
C ALA A 460 -7.61 -24.20 -11.76
N LEU A 461 -6.83 -25.25 -11.49
CA LEU A 461 -7.27 -26.41 -10.73
C LEU A 461 -7.12 -26.16 -9.22
N GLU A 462 -8.03 -26.68 -8.40
CA GLU A 462 -7.95 -26.55 -6.95
C GLU A 462 -6.90 -27.51 -6.35
N GLY A 463 -6.08 -26.98 -5.47
CA GLY A 463 -5.10 -27.72 -4.70
C GLY A 463 -4.46 -26.87 -3.62
N LYS A 464 -3.33 -27.32 -3.10
CA LYS A 464 -2.62 -26.60 -2.01
C LYS A 464 -1.15 -26.41 -2.35
N ILE A 465 -0.59 -25.32 -1.82
CA ILE A 465 0.85 -25.14 -1.62
C ILE A 465 1.06 -24.93 -0.11
N GLY A 466 1.72 -25.88 0.53
CA GLY A 466 1.78 -25.93 1.99
C GLY A 466 0.39 -26.04 2.62
N THR A 467 0.00 -25.08 3.44
CA THR A 467 -1.33 -25.04 4.08
C THR A 467 -2.35 -24.22 3.28
N GLN A 468 -1.93 -23.47 2.27
CA GLN A 468 -2.78 -22.56 1.51
C GLN A 468 -3.50 -23.29 0.37
N THR A 469 -4.83 -23.24 0.36
CA THR A 469 -5.66 -23.67 -0.78
C THR A 469 -5.65 -22.57 -1.86
N CYS A 470 -5.43 -22.96 -3.12
CA CYS A 470 -5.40 -22.05 -4.25
C CYS A 470 -5.81 -22.74 -5.55
N GLY A 471 -6.10 -21.97 -6.59
CA GLY A 471 -6.20 -22.45 -7.96
C GLY A 471 -4.84 -22.32 -8.67
N MET A 472 -4.41 -23.33 -9.44
CA MET A 472 -3.17 -23.23 -10.21
C MET A 472 -3.29 -23.77 -11.63
N ALA A 473 -2.53 -23.17 -12.53
CA ALA A 473 -2.30 -23.66 -13.90
C ALA A 473 -0.89 -23.30 -14.36
N THR A 474 -0.39 -23.97 -15.40
CA THR A 474 0.74 -23.47 -16.18
C THR A 474 0.22 -22.75 -17.42
N PHE A 475 0.97 -21.78 -17.92
CA PHE A 475 0.57 -20.99 -19.08
C PHE A 475 1.78 -20.55 -19.93
N SER A 476 1.54 -20.36 -21.22
CA SER A 476 2.42 -19.65 -22.17
C SER A 476 1.60 -19.17 -23.37
N ALA A 477 2.05 -18.13 -24.06
CA ALA A 477 1.40 -17.61 -25.25
C ALA A 477 2.41 -17.16 -26.31
N THR A 478 1.97 -17.12 -27.57
CA THR A 478 2.77 -16.64 -28.71
C THR A 478 2.85 -15.12 -28.82
N VAL A 479 2.16 -14.41 -27.92
CA VAL A 479 2.13 -12.94 -27.82
C VAL A 479 2.27 -12.55 -26.36
N PRO A 480 2.75 -11.34 -26.04
CA PRO A 480 2.79 -10.89 -24.67
C PRO A 480 1.37 -10.78 -24.09
N THR A 481 1.18 -11.26 -22.86
CA THR A 481 -0.16 -11.32 -22.24
C THR A 481 -0.18 -10.77 -20.82
N MET A 482 -1.27 -10.12 -20.44
CA MET A 482 -1.52 -9.65 -19.08
C MET A 482 -2.32 -10.66 -18.28
N VAL A 483 -1.97 -10.82 -17.00
CA VAL A 483 -2.72 -11.64 -16.04
C VAL A 483 -4.02 -10.94 -15.64
N PRO A 484 -5.16 -11.65 -15.59
CA PRO A 484 -6.42 -11.08 -15.14
C PRO A 484 -6.40 -10.77 -13.64
N ALA A 485 -7.34 -9.94 -13.20
CA ALA A 485 -7.54 -9.65 -11.78
C ALA A 485 -7.73 -10.94 -10.96
N GLY A 486 -7.19 -10.98 -9.76
CA GLY A 486 -7.24 -12.17 -8.88
C GLY A 486 -6.26 -13.29 -9.23
N VAL A 487 -5.45 -13.15 -10.29
CA VAL A 487 -4.40 -14.10 -10.66
C VAL A 487 -3.03 -13.49 -10.48
N THR A 488 -2.07 -14.30 -10.06
CA THR A 488 -0.64 -13.93 -9.96
C THR A 488 0.19 -14.89 -10.79
N ALA A 489 1.13 -14.35 -11.56
CA ALA A 489 2.06 -15.15 -12.35
C ALA A 489 3.40 -15.32 -11.64
N TYR A 490 3.98 -16.50 -11.78
CA TYR A 490 5.29 -16.86 -11.24
C TYR A 490 6.11 -17.57 -12.31
N TYR A 491 7.44 -17.47 -12.21
CA TYR A 491 8.37 -18.28 -12.98
C TYR A 491 9.34 -19.01 -12.05
N VAL A 492 10.03 -20.03 -12.56
CA VAL A 492 11.00 -20.81 -11.79
C VAL A 492 12.39 -20.36 -12.17
N ARG A 493 13.07 -19.68 -11.25
CA ARG A 493 14.45 -19.19 -11.45
C ARG A 493 15.50 -20.12 -10.88
N LYS A 494 15.15 -20.87 -9.86
CA LYS A 494 16.07 -21.75 -9.13
C LYS A 494 15.38 -23.08 -8.82
N ALA A 495 16.11 -24.16 -9.01
CA ALA A 495 15.68 -25.50 -8.63
C ALA A 495 16.82 -26.22 -7.92
N ASP A 496 16.49 -26.85 -6.80
CA ASP A 496 17.33 -27.85 -6.12
C ASP A 496 16.70 -29.23 -6.34
N GLU A 497 17.38 -30.32 -5.96
CA GLU A 497 16.94 -31.70 -6.25
C GLU A 497 15.46 -31.99 -5.93
N ASN A 498 14.89 -31.34 -4.90
CA ASN A 498 13.54 -31.60 -4.39
C ASN A 498 12.63 -30.37 -4.32
N ILE A 499 13.15 -29.16 -4.64
CA ILE A 499 12.43 -27.89 -4.43
C ILE A 499 12.71 -26.94 -5.59
N VAL A 500 11.66 -26.29 -6.10
CA VAL A 500 11.76 -25.15 -7.00
C VAL A 500 11.31 -23.89 -6.31
N THR A 501 12.02 -22.79 -6.54
CA THR A 501 11.68 -21.47 -6.03
C THR A 501 10.85 -20.71 -7.07
N LEU A 502 9.65 -20.31 -6.67
CA LEU A 502 8.73 -19.51 -7.48
C LEU A 502 9.04 -18.04 -7.28
N THR A 503 9.47 -17.37 -8.33
CA THR A 503 9.70 -15.93 -8.35
C THR A 503 8.50 -15.23 -8.98
N ARG A 504 7.92 -14.26 -8.30
CA ARG A 504 6.73 -13.55 -8.74
C ARG A 504 7.03 -12.59 -9.90
N ILE A 505 6.14 -12.56 -10.89
CA ILE A 505 6.12 -11.54 -11.95
C ILE A 505 5.32 -10.35 -11.43
N SER A 506 5.84 -9.13 -11.62
CA SER A 506 5.15 -7.89 -11.21
C SER A 506 3.81 -7.74 -11.95
N ARG A 507 2.77 -7.34 -11.25
CA ARG A 507 1.39 -7.26 -11.77
C ARG A 507 1.22 -6.33 -12.98
N ASN A 508 2.09 -5.32 -13.08
CA ASN A 508 2.05 -4.31 -14.15
C ASN A 508 2.90 -4.69 -15.37
N MET A 509 3.40 -5.91 -15.42
CA MET A 509 4.23 -6.38 -16.52
C MET A 509 3.54 -7.55 -17.22
N ALA A 510 3.51 -7.49 -18.53
CA ALA A 510 3.04 -8.60 -19.36
C ALA A 510 3.99 -9.80 -19.27
N ILE A 511 3.43 -11.00 -19.38
CA ILE A 511 4.21 -12.23 -19.55
C ILE A 511 4.82 -12.22 -20.95
N PRO A 512 6.14 -12.47 -21.10
CA PRO A 512 6.80 -12.45 -22.40
C PRO A 512 6.29 -13.54 -23.34
N THR A 513 6.43 -13.29 -24.61
CA THR A 513 6.16 -14.25 -25.68
C THR A 513 6.95 -15.54 -25.49
N ASN A 514 6.29 -16.69 -25.62
CA ASN A 514 6.86 -18.05 -25.54
C ASN A 514 7.43 -18.47 -24.18
N GLU A 515 7.37 -17.61 -23.18
CA GLU A 515 7.82 -17.95 -21.83
C GLU A 515 6.76 -18.80 -21.09
N GLY A 516 7.23 -19.82 -20.37
CA GLY A 516 6.39 -20.62 -19.50
C GLY A 516 6.25 -19.97 -18.14
N VAL A 517 5.02 -19.93 -17.60
CA VAL A 517 4.75 -19.41 -16.26
C VAL A 517 3.78 -20.31 -15.50
N ILE A 518 3.73 -20.14 -14.17
CA ILE A 518 2.70 -20.67 -13.29
C ILE A 518 1.74 -19.53 -12.98
N LEU A 519 0.46 -19.78 -13.17
CA LEU A 519 -0.62 -18.88 -12.77
C LEU A 519 -1.25 -19.40 -11.48
N MET A 520 -1.35 -18.56 -10.47
CA MET A 520 -1.96 -18.87 -9.19
C MET A 520 -3.12 -17.91 -8.93
N ALA A 521 -4.29 -18.46 -8.69
CA ALA A 521 -5.51 -17.75 -8.33
C ALA A 521 -5.94 -18.07 -6.89
N GLY A 522 -6.70 -17.20 -6.26
CA GLY A 522 -7.24 -17.42 -4.91
C GLY A 522 -8.22 -18.59 -4.83
N SER A 523 -8.84 -19.00 -5.95
CA SER A 523 -9.74 -20.16 -6.08
C SER A 523 -9.56 -20.86 -7.42
N ALA A 524 -10.02 -22.11 -7.51
CA ALA A 524 -10.17 -22.79 -8.79
C ALA A 524 -11.25 -22.12 -9.64
N GLY A 525 -11.07 -22.14 -10.96
CA GLY A 525 -12.02 -21.55 -11.90
C GLY A 525 -11.44 -21.31 -13.27
N ASP A 526 -12.26 -20.76 -14.15
CA ASP A 526 -11.87 -20.37 -15.50
C ASP A 526 -11.50 -18.89 -15.52
N TYR A 527 -10.36 -18.60 -16.15
CA TYR A 527 -9.78 -17.26 -16.27
C TYR A 527 -9.35 -17.02 -17.73
N VAL A 528 -9.18 -15.74 -18.08
CA VAL A 528 -8.79 -15.34 -19.42
C VAL A 528 -7.58 -14.42 -19.37
N MET A 529 -6.50 -14.80 -20.04
CA MET A 529 -5.33 -13.94 -20.32
C MET A 529 -5.63 -13.13 -21.58
N THR A 530 -5.19 -11.89 -21.63
CA THR A 530 -5.41 -10.99 -22.78
C THR A 530 -4.07 -10.54 -23.36
N GLU A 531 -3.95 -10.59 -24.69
CA GLU A 531 -2.81 -9.99 -25.41
C GLU A 531 -2.75 -8.49 -25.10
N VAL A 532 -1.56 -7.96 -24.97
CA VAL A 532 -1.35 -6.53 -24.73
C VAL A 532 -0.85 -5.83 -25.98
N GLU A 533 -1.16 -4.54 -26.08
CA GLU A 533 -0.68 -3.69 -27.17
C GLU A 533 0.85 -3.55 -27.19
N ASP A 534 1.39 -3.24 -28.36
CA ASP A 534 2.79 -2.91 -28.51
C ASP A 534 3.16 -1.68 -27.64
N GLY A 535 4.27 -1.78 -26.92
CA GLY A 535 4.71 -0.74 -25.98
C GLY A 535 4.39 -1.05 -24.51
N THR A 536 3.55 -2.04 -24.22
CA THR A 536 3.31 -2.49 -22.84
C THR A 536 4.61 -3.08 -22.25
N SER A 537 4.92 -2.72 -21.01
CA SER A 537 6.08 -3.25 -20.29
C SER A 537 5.98 -4.77 -20.12
N VAL A 538 6.99 -5.48 -20.60
CA VAL A 538 7.07 -6.95 -20.57
C VAL A 538 8.11 -7.38 -19.53
N ALA A 539 7.79 -8.41 -18.74
CA ALA A 539 8.68 -8.92 -17.69
C ALA A 539 9.93 -9.56 -18.30
N GLU A 540 11.08 -9.38 -17.66
CA GLU A 540 12.30 -10.10 -17.98
C GLU A 540 12.41 -11.33 -17.07
N LEU A 541 12.29 -12.54 -17.65
CA LEU A 541 12.31 -13.80 -16.90
C LEU A 541 13.70 -14.49 -17.01
N THR A 542 14.74 -13.77 -16.65
CA THR A 542 16.13 -14.26 -16.76
C THR A 542 16.33 -15.55 -15.96
N GLY A 543 16.75 -16.61 -16.66
CA GLY A 543 17.00 -17.93 -16.07
C GLY A 543 15.74 -18.75 -15.80
N ASN A 544 14.61 -18.41 -16.43
CA ASN A 544 13.38 -19.20 -16.32
C ASN A 544 13.59 -20.65 -16.75
N MET A 545 13.21 -21.59 -15.90
CA MET A 545 13.31 -23.03 -16.13
C MET A 545 12.01 -23.64 -16.65
N LEU A 546 10.94 -22.84 -16.78
CA LEU A 546 9.67 -23.26 -17.35
C LEU A 546 9.69 -23.05 -18.86
N VAL A 547 9.34 -24.10 -19.62
CA VAL A 547 9.29 -24.09 -21.08
C VAL A 547 7.84 -24.02 -21.54
N GLY A 548 7.51 -23.01 -22.34
CA GLY A 548 6.18 -22.85 -22.93
C GLY A 548 5.88 -23.83 -24.05
N THR A 549 4.60 -24.16 -24.26
CA THR A 549 4.10 -25.05 -25.32
C THR A 549 3.16 -24.33 -26.30
N CYS A 550 3.28 -23.03 -26.42
CA CYS A 550 2.33 -22.20 -27.18
C CYS A 550 2.53 -22.24 -28.71
N ASP A 551 3.67 -22.70 -29.17
CA ASP A 551 4.05 -22.74 -30.59
C ASP A 551 3.54 -23.99 -31.36
N LYS A 552 2.91 -24.94 -30.65
CA LYS A 552 2.40 -26.22 -31.20
C LYS A 552 1.02 -26.53 -30.65
N GLU A 553 0.19 -27.24 -31.41
CA GLU A 553 -1.11 -27.74 -30.92
C GLU A 553 -0.94 -28.68 -29.71
N SER A 554 0.13 -29.43 -29.66
CA SER A 554 0.50 -30.26 -28.52
C SER A 554 2.00 -30.57 -28.51
N THR A 555 2.57 -30.78 -27.32
CA THR A 555 3.98 -31.15 -27.13
C THR A 555 4.08 -32.43 -26.31
N THR A 556 4.69 -33.47 -26.85
CA THR A 556 5.00 -34.68 -26.10
C THR A 556 6.27 -34.44 -25.29
N LEU A 557 6.16 -34.56 -23.97
CA LEU A 557 7.24 -34.32 -23.03
C LEU A 557 8.24 -35.48 -23.02
N LYS A 558 9.49 -35.16 -22.69
CA LYS A 558 10.56 -36.14 -22.50
C LYS A 558 10.46 -36.79 -21.13
N SER A 559 11.04 -37.95 -20.96
CA SER A 559 11.13 -38.66 -19.68
C SER A 559 11.83 -37.85 -18.56
N THR A 560 12.63 -36.85 -18.94
CA THR A 560 13.36 -35.96 -18.03
C THR A 560 12.60 -34.69 -17.68
N ASP A 561 11.48 -34.42 -18.32
CA ASP A 561 10.67 -33.23 -18.09
C ASP A 561 9.74 -33.43 -16.88
N TYR A 562 9.26 -32.32 -16.31
CA TYR A 562 8.35 -32.31 -15.16
C TYR A 562 7.06 -31.57 -15.50
N VAL A 563 5.94 -32.14 -15.10
CA VAL A 563 4.62 -31.54 -15.27
C VAL A 563 4.04 -31.09 -13.93
N LEU A 564 3.40 -29.92 -13.91
CA LEU A 564 2.64 -29.48 -12.74
C LEU A 564 1.42 -30.39 -12.54
N ALA A 565 1.34 -31.03 -11.41
CA ALA A 565 0.26 -31.96 -11.08
C ALA A 565 -0.17 -31.85 -9.62
N LEU A 566 -1.42 -32.25 -9.34
CA LEU A 566 -1.94 -32.43 -8.00
C LEU A 566 -1.63 -33.87 -7.54
N LYS A 567 -1.10 -34.02 -6.33
CA LYS A 567 -0.83 -35.34 -5.74
C LYS A 567 -2.11 -36.03 -5.29
N GLY A 568 -2.37 -37.21 -5.82
CA GLY A 568 -3.53 -38.02 -5.46
C GLY A 568 -3.36 -38.85 -4.17
N SER A 569 -2.10 -39.07 -3.71
CA SER A 569 -1.80 -39.89 -2.53
C SER A 569 -0.43 -39.61 -1.93
N GLY A 570 -0.18 -40.07 -0.71
CA GLY A 570 1.09 -39.95 0.00
C GLY A 570 1.23 -38.65 0.80
N THR A 571 2.45 -38.30 1.22
CA THR A 571 2.74 -37.16 2.09
C THR A 571 2.40 -35.78 1.48
N LEU A 572 2.21 -35.72 0.16
CA LEU A 572 1.84 -34.50 -0.57
C LEU A 572 0.42 -34.56 -1.14
N GLU A 573 -0.46 -35.44 -0.62
CA GLU A 573 -1.84 -35.55 -1.10
C GLU A 573 -2.56 -34.21 -1.06
N GLY A 574 -3.20 -33.85 -2.19
CA GLY A 574 -3.86 -32.56 -2.37
C GLY A 574 -2.93 -31.37 -2.59
N GLN A 575 -1.62 -31.59 -2.64
CA GLN A 575 -0.64 -30.53 -2.91
C GLN A 575 -0.26 -30.51 -4.40
N PHE A 576 0.00 -29.30 -4.92
CA PHE A 576 0.65 -29.13 -6.20
C PHE A 576 2.14 -29.45 -6.10
N ALA A 577 2.64 -30.17 -7.07
CA ALA A 577 4.06 -30.44 -7.23
C ALA A 577 4.42 -30.58 -8.73
N PHE A 578 5.67 -30.41 -9.07
CA PHE A 578 6.20 -30.83 -10.36
C PHE A 578 6.57 -32.31 -10.29
N CYS A 579 5.95 -33.12 -11.14
CA CYS A 579 6.15 -34.56 -11.21
C CYS A 579 6.94 -34.93 -12.45
N LEU A 580 7.97 -35.77 -12.27
CA LEU A 580 8.79 -36.29 -13.37
C LEU A 580 7.92 -37.14 -14.32
N VAL A 581 8.06 -36.91 -15.64
CA VAL A 581 7.37 -37.69 -16.68
C VAL A 581 7.82 -39.15 -16.64
N GLY A 582 9.14 -39.42 -16.51
CA GLY A 582 9.68 -40.78 -16.41
C GLY A 582 9.28 -41.66 -17.60
N ASP A 583 8.76 -42.85 -17.29
CA ASP A 583 8.32 -43.82 -18.31
C ASP A 583 6.91 -43.54 -18.86
N MET A 584 6.24 -42.46 -18.41
CA MET A 584 4.91 -42.11 -18.88
C MET A 584 4.97 -41.34 -20.20
N THR A 585 3.96 -41.53 -21.04
CA THR A 585 3.76 -40.66 -22.21
C THR A 585 2.82 -39.51 -21.81
N VAL A 586 3.36 -38.31 -21.68
CA VAL A 586 2.63 -37.11 -21.35
C VAL A 586 2.65 -36.16 -22.53
N THR A 587 1.48 -35.73 -22.98
CA THR A 587 1.33 -34.74 -24.04
C THR A 587 0.64 -33.51 -23.45
N GLN A 588 1.30 -32.37 -23.51
CA GLN A 588 0.75 -31.08 -23.09
C GLN A 588 0.08 -30.41 -24.29
N PRO A 589 -1.14 -29.86 -24.13
CA PRO A 589 -1.76 -29.02 -25.15
C PRO A 589 -1.01 -27.69 -25.30
N ALA A 590 -1.38 -26.92 -26.34
CA ALA A 590 -0.92 -25.54 -26.50
C ALA A 590 -1.23 -24.67 -25.28
N ASN A 591 -0.49 -23.59 -25.13
CA ASN A 591 -0.66 -22.59 -24.07
C ASN A 591 -0.51 -23.15 -22.63
N ARG A 592 0.39 -24.13 -22.47
CA ARG A 592 0.83 -24.68 -21.17
C ARG A 592 2.33 -24.47 -20.99
N ALA A 593 2.84 -24.87 -19.84
CA ALA A 593 4.28 -24.95 -19.62
C ALA A 593 4.66 -26.18 -18.79
N TYR A 594 5.90 -26.61 -18.94
CA TYR A 594 6.50 -27.69 -18.17
C TYR A 594 7.86 -27.23 -17.63
N LEU A 595 8.36 -27.91 -16.59
CA LEU A 595 9.64 -27.60 -15.99
C LEU A 595 10.75 -28.49 -16.59
N GLN A 596 11.90 -27.88 -16.90
CA GLN A 596 13.13 -28.59 -17.25
C GLN A 596 14.17 -28.47 -16.16
N MET A 597 14.71 -29.61 -15.72
CA MET A 597 15.82 -29.72 -14.76
C MET A 597 16.84 -30.76 -15.27
N GLU A 598 18.12 -30.52 -14.98
CA GLU A 598 19.18 -31.47 -15.35
C GLU A 598 19.14 -32.76 -14.53
N SER A 599 18.72 -32.65 -13.26
CA SER A 599 18.53 -33.79 -12.34
C SER A 599 17.54 -33.39 -11.26
N GLY A 600 16.81 -34.35 -10.72
CA GLY A 600 15.84 -34.07 -9.62
C GLY A 600 15.14 -35.34 -9.14
N ALA A 601 14.43 -35.23 -8.05
CA ALA A 601 13.58 -36.30 -7.53
C ALA A 601 12.39 -36.57 -8.47
N SER A 602 11.71 -37.70 -8.28
CA SER A 602 10.45 -38.00 -8.99
C SER A 602 9.36 -36.95 -8.79
N GLN A 603 9.50 -36.14 -7.73
CA GLN A 603 8.60 -35.04 -7.38
C GLN A 603 9.39 -33.87 -6.80
N VAL A 604 9.06 -32.67 -7.24
CA VAL A 604 9.70 -31.43 -6.82
C VAL A 604 8.66 -30.49 -6.23
N ARG A 605 8.88 -30.08 -4.98
CA ARG A 605 8.00 -29.14 -4.26
C ARG A 605 8.21 -27.72 -4.74
N MET A 606 7.23 -26.88 -4.55
CA MET A 606 7.30 -25.46 -4.85
C MET A 606 7.42 -24.65 -3.54
N MET A 607 8.28 -23.65 -3.54
CA MET A 607 8.42 -22.64 -2.48
C MET A 607 8.38 -21.25 -3.11
N PHE A 608 7.88 -20.28 -2.40
CA PHE A 608 7.92 -18.88 -2.81
C PHE A 608 9.26 -18.25 -2.43
N ASP A 609 9.77 -17.38 -3.30
CA ASP A 609 11.00 -16.63 -3.03
C ASP A 609 10.76 -15.69 -1.83
N GLY A 610 11.52 -15.89 -0.74
CA GLY A 610 11.45 -15.05 0.47
C GLY A 610 10.63 -15.56 1.66
N ASN A 611 9.99 -16.74 1.58
CA ASN A 611 9.29 -17.34 2.72
C ASN A 611 9.63 -18.81 2.88
N GLU A 612 10.45 -19.14 3.89
CA GLU A 612 10.53 -20.51 4.43
C GLU A 612 9.26 -20.79 5.26
N THR A 613 8.25 -21.39 4.68
CA THR A 613 7.23 -22.08 5.45
C THR A 613 7.67 -23.52 5.62
N SER A 614 8.11 -23.86 6.82
CA SER A 614 8.38 -25.25 7.23
C SER A 614 7.11 -26.09 7.07
N VAL A 615 7.19 -27.13 6.26
CA VAL A 615 6.12 -28.14 6.12
C VAL A 615 6.39 -29.25 7.12
N ASP A 616 6.00 -29.05 8.36
CA ASP A 616 5.74 -30.14 9.30
C ASP A 616 4.35 -29.92 9.92
N ASP A 617 3.56 -30.98 9.89
CA ASP A 617 2.22 -31.18 10.45
C ASP A 617 1.02 -30.95 9.53
N VAL A 618 0.53 -32.03 8.92
CA VAL A 618 -0.90 -32.41 8.90
C VAL A 618 -1.07 -33.92 8.73
N LEU A 619 -1.65 -34.54 9.74
CA LEU A 619 -2.19 -35.90 9.70
C LEU A 619 -3.73 -35.89 9.63
N ALA A 620 -4.26 -36.86 8.84
CA ALA A 620 -5.51 -37.64 8.98
C ALA A 620 -6.83 -37.17 8.33
N THR A 621 -7.17 -37.82 7.24
CA THR A 621 -8.31 -38.65 6.71
C THR A 621 -9.78 -38.19 6.86
N PRO A 622 -10.81 -38.75 6.08
CA PRO A 622 -10.84 -39.89 5.19
C PRO A 622 -11.64 -39.78 3.86
N GLN A 623 -11.55 -40.84 3.09
CA GLN A 623 -12.02 -41.21 1.75
C GLN A 623 -13.48 -40.98 1.35
N GLY A 624 -13.67 -40.65 0.05
CA GLY A 624 -14.83 -40.96 -0.78
C GLY A 624 -14.39 -41.35 -2.17
N SER A 625 -14.95 -42.39 -2.79
CA SER A 625 -14.55 -42.97 -4.06
C SER A 625 -14.56 -41.97 -5.22
N ALA A 626 -13.41 -41.73 -5.84
CA ALA A 626 -13.24 -40.85 -6.97
C ALA A 626 -13.32 -41.61 -8.30
N GLU A 627 -13.93 -41.03 -9.32
CA GLU A 627 -13.88 -41.52 -10.70
C GLU A 627 -12.64 -40.98 -11.41
N TYR A 628 -11.89 -41.88 -12.05
CA TYR A 628 -10.64 -41.58 -12.75
C TYR A 628 -10.89 -41.49 -14.25
N TYR A 629 -10.28 -40.50 -14.90
CA TYR A 629 -10.25 -40.35 -16.35
C TYR A 629 -8.81 -40.21 -16.81
N ASP A 630 -8.45 -40.80 -17.96
CA ASP A 630 -7.15 -40.54 -18.57
C ASP A 630 -7.09 -39.12 -19.16
N LEU A 631 -5.91 -38.69 -19.57
CA LEU A 631 -5.72 -37.32 -20.12
C LEU A 631 -6.49 -37.05 -21.42
N THR A 632 -7.05 -38.10 -22.05
CA THR A 632 -7.93 -37.97 -23.23
C THR A 632 -9.42 -37.83 -22.84
N GLY A 633 -9.76 -37.85 -21.53
CA GLY A 633 -11.12 -37.78 -21.01
C GLY A 633 -11.86 -39.12 -20.95
N ARG A 634 -11.18 -40.24 -21.16
CA ARG A 634 -11.74 -41.59 -21.09
C ARG A 634 -11.74 -42.10 -19.64
N ARG A 635 -12.88 -42.58 -19.16
CA ARG A 635 -13.02 -43.14 -17.80
C ARG A 635 -12.21 -44.40 -17.60
N VAL A 636 -11.42 -44.46 -16.50
CA VAL A 636 -10.59 -45.60 -16.11
C VAL A 636 -11.21 -46.25 -14.87
N LYS A 637 -11.56 -47.54 -14.98
CA LYS A 637 -12.27 -48.25 -13.88
C LYS A 637 -11.35 -48.62 -12.71
N LYS A 638 -10.05 -48.70 -12.94
CA LYS A 638 -9.05 -49.00 -11.91
C LYS A 638 -7.75 -48.35 -12.32
N PRO A 639 -7.34 -47.26 -11.64
CA PRO A 639 -6.10 -46.63 -11.98
C PRO A 639 -4.91 -47.59 -11.73
N ALA A 640 -4.04 -47.66 -12.69
CA ALA A 640 -2.70 -48.20 -12.52
C ALA A 640 -1.75 -46.99 -12.34
N LYS A 641 -0.47 -47.24 -12.12
CA LYS A 641 0.54 -46.18 -12.11
C LYS A 641 0.40 -45.31 -13.37
N GLY A 642 0.17 -44.00 -13.20
CA GLY A 642 -0.05 -43.09 -14.32
C GLY A 642 -0.63 -41.74 -13.93
N VAL A 643 -0.91 -40.89 -14.93
CA VAL A 643 -1.51 -39.56 -14.79
C VAL A 643 -2.99 -39.63 -15.19
N TYR A 644 -3.86 -39.15 -14.34
CA TYR A 644 -5.32 -39.21 -14.52
C TYR A 644 -5.98 -37.87 -14.25
N VAL A 645 -7.19 -37.70 -14.74
CA VAL A 645 -8.10 -36.60 -14.38
C VAL A 645 -9.16 -37.14 -13.43
N VAL A 646 -9.24 -36.56 -12.22
CA VAL A 646 -10.23 -36.92 -11.21
C VAL A 646 -10.95 -35.65 -10.76
N LYS A 647 -12.26 -35.60 -10.94
CA LYS A 647 -13.08 -34.40 -10.65
C LYS A 647 -12.55 -33.13 -11.34
N GLY A 648 -12.05 -33.26 -12.56
CA GLY A 648 -11.45 -32.15 -13.33
C GLY A 648 -9.99 -31.83 -12.97
N GLN A 649 -9.36 -32.57 -12.05
CA GLN A 649 -7.99 -32.36 -11.60
C GLN A 649 -7.05 -33.41 -12.20
N ILE A 650 -5.84 -33.01 -12.56
CA ILE A 650 -4.78 -33.93 -12.98
C ILE A 650 -4.09 -34.48 -11.72
N ILE A 651 -4.13 -35.80 -11.55
CA ILE A 651 -3.48 -36.51 -10.43
C ILE A 651 -2.48 -37.53 -10.97
N VAL A 652 -1.45 -37.80 -10.18
CA VAL A 652 -0.45 -38.85 -10.46
C VAL A 652 -0.67 -39.97 -9.45
N GLU A 653 -1.00 -41.17 -9.93
CA GLU A 653 -1.02 -42.41 -9.14
C GLU A 653 0.31 -43.15 -9.33
N GLU A 654 0.97 -43.54 -8.23
CA GLU A 654 2.25 -44.23 -8.19
C GLU A 654 2.15 -45.77 -8.27
#